data_3f81e12f39d0345595bc944282286511
#
_entry.id   3f81e12f39d0345595bc944282286511
#
_cell.length_a   1.000
_cell.length_b   1.000
_cell.length_c   1.000
_cell.angle_alpha   90.00
_cell.angle_beta   90.00
_cell.angle_gamma   90.00
#
_symmetry.space_group_name_H-M   'P 1'
#
loop_
_entity.id
_entity.type
_entity.pdbx_description
1 polymer ?
#
loop_
_entity_poly.entity_id
_entity_poly.type
_entity_poly.pdbx_seq_one_letter_code
_entity_poly.pdbx_strand_id
1 'polypeptide(L)'
;QFRKSARIVGDVIGKYHPHGDQAVYDALVRMVQDFSMSVPLIDGQGNFGSIDGDPPAAMRYTETKLAKIAQFLIDDIDKNTVSFKSNYDETEQEPTVLPAQYPNLLVNGAGGIAVGMATSIPPHNLGEIIDGTLALIKNKDIKIKELMKHIPGPDFPTGGVIIGKDIIKQGYKTGRGSFKIRGEINVENLKNGKDRLVITSIPYQVNKSNLNEKIAELVRDKKIEGISDIRDESNREGIRVAIDLRRSVEPETIKRQLYKYTSIETSFGFNSLAIVESKPKTCSLKDFLENFLKFREDVVIKKTKYDLKKAEDRVHVLLGLSVSVENIDKIIKIIRSSKNPEEAKNTLIKTKWKILKTAKLIKLIDSKNYKGTYSLSEIQVTSILELRLQKLTALGINEIEEEIKKLSELIIKFKKIINSKNELLKVISNELYQIKEKFSIPRRTSIIDAVLNYNIEETIQKESVIITITLQGYIKRGALSNVKQQKRGGKGKAGIKTRDEDSVVQTLSVNTHTSVLFFSTEGLAYKVKAWKIPEGSSTSKGKSLFNILPLKSHQAISSIMPMPEDETESKNYQIIFATALGKVRKNSLDDFSSINASGKIAMKLDNNDKIVGVKICKDDQDVILSTKFGKCIRFEAKKLRVFKGRSSKGIKGIELAPNDQIVSLSVIDTDKLKKNGKKSKDEKSELNAKEKFVLSISENGFGKKTSHFDYRVTNRGGKGIIGIVNSPRNGNITSSFPVYEGDEILISTNKGRVIRVAVKEIRSAGRNTQGVRIIKLSGEEKVVSAIKIDDNLI
;
A
#
# COMPACT_ATOMS: atom_id res chain seq x y z
N GLN A 1 -18.20 -32.54 -9.97
CA GLN A 1 -19.38 -32.36 -10.81
C GLN A 1 -19.75 -30.89 -10.90
N PHE A 2 -20.19 -30.43 -12.06
CA PHE A 2 -20.78 -29.10 -12.23
C PHE A 2 -22.08 -28.96 -11.42
N ARG A 3 -22.29 -27.78 -10.87
CA ARG A 3 -23.53 -27.38 -10.18
C ARG A 3 -23.99 -26.04 -10.69
N LYS A 4 -25.29 -25.79 -10.68
CA LYS A 4 -25.87 -24.48 -11.01
C LYS A 4 -25.26 -23.40 -10.13
N SER A 5 -24.83 -22.29 -10.73
CA SER A 5 -24.26 -21.15 -10.01
C SER A 5 -25.23 -20.60 -8.97
N ALA A 6 -26.53 -20.55 -9.29
CA ALA A 6 -27.57 -20.11 -8.35
C ALA A 6 -27.60 -20.92 -7.05
N ARG A 7 -27.31 -22.22 -7.10
CA ARG A 7 -27.24 -23.06 -5.90
C ARG A 7 -26.04 -22.67 -5.03
N ILE A 8 -24.88 -22.48 -5.67
CA ILE A 8 -23.65 -22.10 -4.95
C ILE A 8 -23.81 -20.74 -4.29
N VAL A 9 -24.35 -19.76 -5.04
CA VAL A 9 -24.66 -18.41 -4.54
C VAL A 9 -25.64 -18.49 -3.35
N GLY A 10 -26.70 -19.28 -3.45
CA GLY A 10 -27.66 -19.48 -2.37
C GLY A 10 -27.03 -20.10 -1.10
N ASP A 11 -26.19 -21.13 -1.28
CA ASP A 11 -25.47 -21.74 -0.15
C ASP A 11 -24.50 -20.74 0.54
N VAL A 12 -23.82 -19.90 -0.23
CA VAL A 12 -22.90 -18.88 0.30
C VAL A 12 -23.66 -17.80 1.07
N ILE A 13 -24.74 -17.28 0.52
CA ILE A 13 -25.56 -16.24 1.17
C ILE A 13 -26.19 -16.80 2.44
N GLY A 14 -26.79 -17.98 2.36
CA GLY A 14 -27.51 -18.57 3.48
C GLY A 14 -26.62 -18.99 4.64
N LYS A 15 -25.37 -19.39 4.37
CA LYS A 15 -24.50 -19.98 5.40
C LYS A 15 -23.34 -19.08 5.84
N TYR A 16 -22.80 -18.24 4.94
CA TYR A 16 -21.52 -17.56 5.22
C TYR A 16 -21.53 -16.07 4.99
N HIS A 17 -22.27 -15.56 4.00
CA HIS A 17 -22.17 -14.16 3.59
C HIS A 17 -23.56 -13.56 3.29
N PRO A 18 -24.29 -13.05 4.31
CA PRO A 18 -25.68 -12.58 4.20
C PRO A 18 -25.77 -11.20 3.51
N HIS A 19 -25.38 -11.12 2.25
CA HIS A 19 -25.43 -9.93 1.40
C HIS A 19 -26.15 -10.24 0.08
N GLY A 20 -26.28 -9.26 -0.81
CA GLY A 20 -26.97 -9.44 -2.08
C GLY A 20 -26.37 -10.54 -2.96
N ASP A 21 -27.21 -11.32 -3.61
CA ASP A 21 -26.88 -12.43 -4.47
C ASP A 21 -25.99 -12.03 -5.67
N GLN A 22 -26.22 -10.84 -6.21
CA GLN A 22 -25.43 -10.33 -7.33
C GLN A 22 -23.96 -10.17 -6.98
N ALA A 23 -23.65 -9.65 -5.79
CA ALA A 23 -22.26 -9.47 -5.37
C ALA A 23 -21.50 -10.81 -5.24
N VAL A 24 -22.16 -11.84 -4.73
CA VAL A 24 -21.61 -13.18 -4.63
C VAL A 24 -21.45 -13.81 -6.01
N TYR A 25 -22.44 -13.62 -6.90
CA TYR A 25 -22.38 -14.12 -8.28
C TYR A 25 -21.25 -13.43 -9.08
N ASP A 26 -21.09 -12.12 -8.95
CA ASP A 26 -20.03 -11.36 -9.63
C ASP A 26 -18.63 -11.83 -9.18
N ALA A 27 -18.46 -12.14 -7.90
CA ALA A 27 -17.23 -12.74 -7.40
C ALA A 27 -16.96 -14.14 -7.98
N LEU A 28 -18.01 -14.97 -8.06
CA LEU A 28 -17.94 -16.29 -8.69
C LEU A 28 -17.55 -16.18 -10.17
N VAL A 29 -18.22 -15.28 -10.91
CA VAL A 29 -17.96 -15.00 -12.33
C VAL A 29 -16.50 -14.61 -12.55
N ARG A 30 -15.98 -13.69 -11.72
CA ARG A 30 -14.58 -13.24 -11.84
C ARG A 30 -13.58 -14.38 -11.67
N MET A 31 -13.86 -15.34 -10.79
CA MET A 31 -12.99 -16.52 -10.58
C MET A 31 -13.01 -17.52 -11.74
N VAL A 32 -13.99 -17.42 -12.66
CA VAL A 32 -14.07 -18.23 -13.88
C VAL A 32 -13.33 -17.56 -15.04
N GLN A 33 -13.28 -16.23 -15.07
CA GLN A 33 -12.80 -15.46 -16.22
C GLN A 33 -11.28 -15.57 -16.37
N ASP A 34 -10.80 -16.06 -17.49
CA ASP A 34 -9.39 -16.23 -17.83
C ASP A 34 -8.68 -14.89 -18.17
N PHE A 35 -9.45 -13.85 -18.50
CA PHE A 35 -8.96 -12.47 -18.68
C PHE A 35 -8.92 -11.66 -17.37
N SER A 36 -9.55 -12.15 -16.30
CA SER A 36 -9.56 -11.52 -14.97
C SER A 36 -8.56 -12.16 -14.01
N MET A 37 -8.36 -13.47 -14.12
CA MET A 37 -7.50 -14.27 -13.24
C MET A 37 -6.31 -14.82 -14.04
N SER A 38 -5.11 -14.70 -13.48
CA SER A 38 -3.91 -15.32 -14.07
C SER A 38 -4.04 -16.84 -14.11
N VAL A 39 -4.61 -17.40 -13.04
CA VAL A 39 -4.98 -18.81 -12.92
C VAL A 39 -6.41 -18.87 -12.37
N PRO A 40 -7.41 -19.15 -13.21
CA PRO A 40 -8.79 -19.28 -12.76
C PRO A 40 -8.97 -20.36 -11.69
N LEU A 41 -9.77 -20.07 -10.68
CA LEU A 41 -10.02 -20.95 -9.55
C LEU A 41 -11.28 -21.79 -9.70
N ILE A 42 -12.12 -21.45 -10.68
CA ILE A 42 -13.39 -22.10 -10.96
C ILE A 42 -13.46 -22.42 -12.45
N ASP A 43 -13.83 -23.64 -12.76
CA ASP A 43 -14.22 -24.06 -14.10
C ASP A 43 -15.70 -23.74 -14.31
N GLY A 44 -16.02 -22.99 -15.38
CA GLY A 44 -17.38 -22.62 -15.73
C GLY A 44 -17.91 -23.29 -16.98
N GLN A 45 -19.23 -23.48 -17.04
CA GLN A 45 -19.95 -23.90 -18.21
C GLN A 45 -21.12 -22.94 -18.46
N GLY A 46 -21.14 -22.34 -19.63
CA GLY A 46 -22.08 -21.28 -19.99
C GLY A 46 -21.38 -19.95 -20.28
N ASN A 47 -22.14 -18.86 -20.31
CA ASN A 47 -21.61 -17.51 -20.56
C ASN A 47 -21.27 -16.80 -19.24
N PHE A 48 -20.01 -16.53 -19.02
CA PHE A 48 -19.48 -15.80 -17.85
C PHE A 48 -18.96 -14.39 -18.22
N GLY A 49 -19.56 -13.78 -19.23
CA GLY A 49 -19.12 -12.47 -19.71
C GLY A 49 -17.94 -12.54 -20.68
N SER A 50 -17.53 -11.39 -21.19
CA SER A 50 -16.44 -11.27 -22.13
C SER A 50 -15.53 -10.08 -21.81
N ILE A 51 -14.37 -10.02 -22.47
CA ILE A 51 -13.44 -8.89 -22.42
C ILE A 51 -14.04 -7.61 -23.04
N ASP A 52 -15.14 -7.72 -23.78
CA ASP A 52 -15.94 -6.61 -24.32
C ASP A 52 -16.84 -5.96 -23.25
N GLY A 53 -16.90 -6.54 -22.07
CA GLY A 53 -17.76 -6.07 -21.00
C GLY A 53 -19.19 -6.60 -21.07
N ASP A 54 -19.43 -7.63 -21.91
CA ASP A 54 -20.72 -8.30 -21.91
C ASP A 54 -21.00 -8.90 -20.54
N PRO A 55 -22.20 -8.74 -19.99
CA PRO A 55 -22.55 -9.33 -18.71
C PRO A 55 -22.63 -10.86 -18.81
N PRO A 56 -22.35 -11.58 -17.70
CA PRO A 56 -22.59 -13.01 -17.64
C PRO A 56 -24.08 -13.32 -17.80
N ALA A 57 -24.40 -14.52 -18.25
CA ALA A 57 -25.77 -15.01 -18.22
C ALA A 57 -26.25 -15.12 -16.76
N ALA A 58 -27.57 -15.04 -16.54
CA ALA A 58 -28.12 -15.17 -15.19
C ALA A 58 -27.70 -16.48 -14.54
N MET A 59 -27.44 -16.47 -13.24
CA MET A 59 -26.85 -17.57 -12.46
C MET A 59 -27.63 -18.91 -12.55
N ARG A 60 -28.89 -18.86 -12.92
CA ARG A 60 -29.71 -20.07 -13.17
C ARG A 60 -29.31 -20.83 -14.45
N TYR A 61 -28.63 -20.19 -15.39
CA TYR A 61 -28.17 -20.81 -16.63
C TYR A 61 -26.73 -21.30 -16.57
N THR A 62 -25.89 -20.69 -15.77
CA THR A 62 -24.47 -21.05 -15.66
C THR A 62 -24.26 -22.18 -14.67
N GLU A 63 -23.23 -22.97 -14.90
CA GLU A 63 -22.79 -24.07 -14.03
C GLU A 63 -21.30 -23.94 -13.71
N THR A 64 -20.93 -24.29 -12.50
CA THR A 64 -19.55 -24.14 -12.02
C THR A 64 -19.09 -25.33 -11.19
N LYS A 65 -17.79 -25.57 -11.16
CA LYS A 65 -17.10 -26.48 -10.26
C LYS A 65 -15.71 -25.88 -9.91
N LEU A 66 -15.09 -26.34 -8.85
CA LEU A 66 -13.71 -25.97 -8.53
C LEU A 66 -12.76 -26.41 -9.64
N ALA A 67 -11.88 -25.51 -10.07
CA ALA A 67 -10.76 -25.83 -10.93
C ALA A 67 -9.76 -26.75 -10.19
N LYS A 68 -9.02 -27.57 -10.93
CA LYS A 68 -8.06 -28.50 -10.32
C LYS A 68 -7.02 -27.82 -9.43
N ILE A 69 -6.58 -26.61 -9.81
CA ILE A 69 -5.60 -25.85 -9.02
C ILE A 69 -6.20 -25.31 -7.73
N ALA A 70 -7.49 -24.99 -7.71
CA ALA A 70 -8.16 -24.47 -6.51
C ALA A 70 -8.19 -25.51 -5.37
N GLN A 71 -8.10 -26.82 -5.70
CA GLN A 71 -7.99 -27.87 -4.71
C GLN A 71 -6.76 -27.66 -3.80
N PHE A 72 -5.64 -27.20 -4.34
CA PHE A 72 -4.40 -26.92 -3.60
C PHE A 72 -4.50 -25.70 -2.66
N LEU A 73 -5.59 -24.94 -2.72
CA LEU A 73 -5.87 -23.89 -1.74
C LEU A 73 -6.61 -24.40 -0.51
N ILE A 74 -7.35 -25.51 -0.64
CA ILE A 74 -8.24 -26.04 0.40
C ILE A 74 -7.81 -27.42 0.90
N ASP A 75 -6.86 -28.08 0.25
CA ASP A 75 -6.34 -29.36 0.70
C ASP A 75 -5.88 -29.31 2.15
N ASP A 76 -6.16 -30.38 2.88
CA ASP A 76 -5.83 -30.53 4.29
C ASP A 76 -6.58 -29.57 5.27
N ILE A 77 -7.63 -28.88 4.84
CA ILE A 77 -8.42 -27.97 5.70
C ILE A 77 -9.09 -28.72 6.86
N ASP A 78 -9.44 -29.97 6.65
CA ASP A 78 -10.05 -30.91 7.63
C ASP A 78 -9.05 -31.45 8.67
N LYS A 79 -7.76 -31.13 8.53
CA LYS A 79 -6.69 -31.62 9.40
C LYS A 79 -6.26 -30.61 10.47
N ASN A 80 -7.12 -29.72 10.87
CA ASN A 80 -6.84 -28.66 11.86
C ASN A 80 -5.62 -27.77 11.51
N THR A 81 -5.40 -27.55 10.21
CA THR A 81 -4.27 -26.77 9.70
C THR A 81 -4.46 -25.28 9.86
N VAL A 82 -5.70 -24.81 9.89
CA VAL A 82 -6.11 -23.42 10.04
C VAL A 82 -7.16 -23.27 11.11
N SER A 83 -7.30 -22.06 11.67
CA SER A 83 -8.33 -21.77 12.65
C SER A 83 -9.68 -21.53 11.98
N PHE A 84 -10.74 -21.91 12.66
CA PHE A 84 -12.12 -21.66 12.27
C PHE A 84 -12.74 -20.64 13.20
N LYS A 85 -13.72 -19.91 12.70
CA LYS A 85 -14.60 -19.01 13.46
C LYS A 85 -16.05 -19.31 13.10
N SER A 86 -16.97 -18.96 13.98
CA SER A 86 -18.40 -19.05 13.68
C SER A 86 -18.76 -18.08 12.56
N ASN A 87 -19.73 -18.48 11.74
CA ASN A 87 -20.36 -17.60 10.74
C ASN A 87 -21.22 -16.54 11.45
N TYR A 88 -21.99 -15.74 10.68
CA TYR A 88 -22.76 -14.60 11.18
C TYR A 88 -23.89 -14.97 12.14
N ASP A 89 -24.44 -16.18 12.07
CA ASP A 89 -25.55 -16.68 12.92
C ASP A 89 -25.13 -17.84 13.85
N GLU A 90 -23.84 -18.13 13.94
CA GLU A 90 -23.24 -19.19 14.78
C GLU A 90 -23.68 -20.64 14.44
N THR A 91 -24.33 -20.85 13.28
CA THR A 91 -24.81 -22.20 12.88
C THR A 91 -23.74 -23.02 12.17
N GLU A 92 -22.78 -22.35 11.53
CA GLU A 92 -21.73 -23.00 10.75
C GLU A 92 -20.35 -22.45 11.15
N GLN A 93 -19.29 -23.17 10.79
CA GLN A 93 -17.92 -22.76 11.00
C GLN A 93 -17.27 -22.42 9.66
N GLU A 94 -16.55 -21.31 9.60
CA GLU A 94 -15.76 -20.90 8.43
C GLU A 94 -14.29 -20.76 8.75
N PRO A 95 -13.37 -21.09 7.82
CA PRO A 95 -11.95 -20.92 8.05
C PRO A 95 -11.58 -19.43 8.07
N THR A 96 -10.68 -19.04 8.97
CA THR A 96 -10.16 -17.68 9.01
C THR A 96 -9.20 -17.39 7.84
N VAL A 97 -8.57 -18.42 7.29
CA VAL A 97 -7.65 -18.40 6.15
C VAL A 97 -7.63 -19.77 5.51
N LEU A 98 -7.36 -19.87 4.22
CA LEU A 98 -7.21 -21.15 3.52
C LEU A 98 -5.79 -21.71 3.70
N PRO A 99 -5.60 -23.04 3.81
CA PRO A 99 -4.29 -23.70 3.96
C PRO A 99 -3.49 -23.75 2.66
N ALA A 100 -3.47 -22.69 1.89
CA ALA A 100 -2.93 -22.58 0.54
C ALA A 100 -1.53 -23.18 0.37
N GLN A 101 -1.35 -24.02 -0.64
CA GLN A 101 -0.07 -24.66 -0.96
C GLN A 101 0.82 -23.82 -1.87
N TYR A 102 0.29 -22.74 -2.46
CA TYR A 102 1.03 -21.77 -3.26
C TYR A 102 0.57 -20.36 -2.96
N PRO A 103 1.38 -19.31 -3.18
CA PRO A 103 1.05 -17.94 -2.82
C PRO A 103 0.07 -17.30 -3.81
N ASN A 104 -1.21 -17.72 -3.75
CA ASN A 104 -2.27 -17.28 -4.66
C ASN A 104 -2.45 -15.76 -4.70
N LEU A 105 -2.20 -15.04 -3.59
CA LEU A 105 -2.28 -13.60 -3.53
C LEU A 105 -1.35 -12.92 -4.55
N LEU A 106 -0.14 -13.44 -4.76
CA LEU A 106 0.78 -12.94 -5.78
C LEU A 106 0.42 -13.45 -7.17
N VAL A 107 -0.03 -14.70 -7.29
CA VAL A 107 -0.35 -15.32 -8.59
C VAL A 107 -1.54 -14.62 -9.25
N ASN A 108 -2.64 -14.47 -8.55
CA ASN A 108 -3.86 -13.86 -9.10
C ASN A 108 -3.97 -12.36 -8.78
N GLY A 109 -3.09 -11.84 -7.92
CA GLY A 109 -3.17 -10.47 -7.46
C GLY A 109 -4.39 -10.21 -6.57
N ALA A 110 -4.55 -8.97 -6.17
CA ALA A 110 -5.70 -8.50 -5.40
C ALA A 110 -5.92 -7.02 -5.62
N GLY A 111 -7.18 -6.61 -5.64
CA GLY A 111 -7.58 -5.21 -5.63
C GLY A 111 -8.69 -5.02 -4.59
N GLY A 112 -8.55 -4.02 -3.74
CA GLY A 112 -9.54 -3.76 -2.71
C GLY A 112 -9.42 -2.35 -2.14
N ILE A 113 -10.56 -1.80 -1.74
CA ILE A 113 -10.68 -0.47 -1.15
C ILE A 113 -11.34 -0.62 0.21
N ALA A 114 -10.61 -0.25 1.26
CA ALA A 114 -11.13 -0.20 2.62
C ALA A 114 -11.15 1.25 3.11
N VAL A 115 -11.70 1.48 4.30
CA VAL A 115 -11.69 2.81 4.91
C VAL A 115 -10.25 3.19 5.27
N GLY A 116 -9.74 4.24 4.63
CA GLY A 116 -8.41 4.78 4.90
C GLY A 116 -7.24 4.00 4.29
N MET A 117 -7.49 2.89 3.59
CA MET A 117 -6.45 2.11 2.93
C MET A 117 -6.96 1.39 1.67
N ALA A 118 -6.08 1.20 0.71
CA ALA A 118 -6.37 0.44 -0.50
C ALA A 118 -5.20 -0.49 -0.82
N THR A 119 -5.50 -1.64 -1.40
CA THR A 119 -4.50 -2.55 -1.93
C THR A 119 -4.70 -2.72 -3.43
N SER A 120 -3.60 -2.86 -4.15
CA SER A 120 -3.57 -3.18 -5.57
C SER A 120 -2.31 -4.00 -5.82
N ILE A 121 -2.46 -5.30 -5.86
CA ILE A 121 -1.36 -6.25 -6.07
C ILE A 121 -1.53 -6.81 -7.47
N PRO A 122 -0.56 -6.62 -8.38
CA PRO A 122 -0.65 -7.16 -9.74
C PRO A 122 -0.52 -8.68 -9.74
N PRO A 123 -1.15 -9.38 -10.70
CA PRO A 123 -0.96 -10.81 -10.89
C PRO A 123 0.44 -11.13 -11.41
N HIS A 124 0.90 -12.36 -11.14
CA HIS A 124 2.21 -12.85 -11.52
C HIS A 124 2.13 -14.25 -12.12
N ASN A 125 3.17 -14.65 -12.83
CA ASN A 125 3.28 -15.99 -13.36
C ASN A 125 3.47 -17.01 -12.22
N LEU A 126 2.64 -18.07 -12.23
CA LEU A 126 2.67 -19.12 -11.21
C LEU A 126 4.06 -19.81 -11.13
N GLY A 127 4.62 -20.16 -12.28
CA GLY A 127 5.92 -20.84 -12.33
C GLY A 127 7.03 -19.97 -11.77
N GLU A 128 7.04 -18.69 -12.11
CA GLU A 128 8.04 -17.72 -11.64
C GLU A 128 7.92 -17.46 -10.12
N ILE A 129 6.71 -17.33 -9.60
CA ILE A 129 6.47 -17.17 -8.15
C ILE A 129 6.93 -18.40 -7.39
N ILE A 130 6.68 -19.61 -7.92
CA ILE A 130 7.19 -20.83 -7.31
C ILE A 130 8.71 -20.86 -7.35
N ASP A 131 9.34 -20.53 -8.47
CA ASP A 131 10.81 -20.49 -8.58
C ASP A 131 11.44 -19.49 -7.61
N GLY A 132 10.84 -18.30 -7.47
CA GLY A 132 11.27 -17.31 -6.48
C GLY A 132 11.12 -17.81 -5.04
N THR A 133 10.04 -18.52 -4.74
CA THR A 133 9.82 -19.12 -3.42
C THR A 133 10.86 -20.22 -3.13
N LEU A 134 11.13 -21.07 -4.10
CA LEU A 134 12.17 -22.11 -4.00
C LEU A 134 13.58 -21.53 -3.85
N ALA A 135 13.88 -20.41 -4.54
CA ALA A 135 15.13 -19.68 -4.38
C ALA A 135 15.27 -19.10 -2.96
N LEU A 136 14.19 -18.58 -2.38
CA LEU A 136 14.15 -18.10 -1.00
C LEU A 136 14.36 -19.24 0.01
N ILE A 137 13.78 -20.42 -0.23
CA ILE A 137 14.00 -21.62 0.62
C ILE A 137 15.49 -21.99 0.63
N LYS A 138 16.17 -21.94 -0.52
CA LYS A 138 17.60 -22.23 -0.65
C LYS A 138 18.49 -21.18 0.01
N ASN A 139 18.13 -19.91 -0.11
CA ASN A 139 18.87 -18.78 0.42
C ASN A 139 17.93 -17.76 1.05
N LYS A 140 17.83 -17.75 2.38
CA LYS A 140 16.96 -16.82 3.14
C LYS A 140 17.37 -15.35 2.99
N ASP A 141 18.66 -15.08 2.75
CA ASP A 141 19.20 -13.73 2.64
C ASP A 141 19.20 -13.21 1.20
N ILE A 142 18.51 -13.92 0.29
CA ILE A 142 18.38 -13.54 -1.11
C ILE A 142 17.88 -12.09 -1.24
N LYS A 143 18.54 -11.30 -2.06
CA LYS A 143 18.19 -9.90 -2.32
C LYS A 143 17.13 -9.80 -3.41
N ILE A 144 16.35 -8.72 -3.39
CA ILE A 144 15.31 -8.45 -4.41
C ILE A 144 15.86 -8.56 -5.84
N LYS A 145 17.08 -8.05 -6.10
CA LYS A 145 17.73 -8.15 -7.42
C LYS A 145 17.93 -9.61 -7.89
N GLU A 146 18.19 -10.50 -6.95
CA GLU A 146 18.38 -11.94 -7.24
C GLU A 146 17.02 -12.63 -7.39
N LEU A 147 16.03 -12.30 -6.56
CA LEU A 147 14.66 -12.77 -6.72
C LEU A 147 14.09 -12.38 -8.09
N MET A 148 14.39 -11.21 -8.60
CA MET A 148 13.95 -10.75 -9.93
C MET A 148 14.55 -11.54 -11.10
N LYS A 149 15.54 -12.39 -10.89
CA LYS A 149 15.97 -13.37 -11.90
C LYS A 149 14.93 -14.47 -12.11
N HIS A 150 14.16 -14.77 -11.08
CA HIS A 150 13.08 -15.76 -11.08
C HIS A 150 11.71 -15.12 -11.31
N ILE A 151 11.50 -13.91 -10.76
CA ILE A 151 10.25 -13.15 -10.85
C ILE A 151 10.58 -11.78 -11.46
N PRO A 152 10.71 -11.68 -12.79
CA PRO A 152 11.16 -10.44 -13.44
C PRO A 152 10.16 -9.29 -13.33
N GLY A 153 8.88 -9.59 -13.16
CA GLY A 153 7.81 -8.61 -13.03
C GLY A 153 6.43 -9.24 -12.99
N PRO A 154 5.36 -8.43 -12.89
CA PRO A 154 3.98 -8.89 -13.04
C PRO A 154 3.75 -9.61 -14.37
N ASP A 155 2.77 -10.51 -14.40
CA ASP A 155 2.34 -11.24 -15.58
C ASP A 155 0.81 -11.21 -15.66
N PHE A 156 0.30 -10.41 -16.58
CA PHE A 156 -1.14 -10.17 -16.69
C PHE A 156 -1.81 -11.25 -17.55
N PRO A 157 -3.03 -11.69 -17.21
CA PRO A 157 -3.76 -12.67 -17.98
C PRO A 157 -4.04 -12.22 -19.43
N THR A 158 -4.16 -10.93 -19.67
CA THR A 158 -4.35 -10.32 -20.99
C THR A 158 -3.07 -10.09 -21.78
N GLY A 159 -1.90 -10.43 -21.21
CA GLY A 159 -0.60 -10.21 -21.85
C GLY A 159 -0.19 -8.74 -21.88
N GLY A 160 0.25 -8.28 -23.05
CA GLY A 160 0.72 -6.92 -23.26
C GLY A 160 2.17 -6.69 -22.87
N VAL A 161 2.56 -5.44 -22.79
CA VAL A 161 3.94 -5.00 -22.54
C VAL A 161 4.01 -4.07 -21.34
N ILE A 162 4.80 -4.42 -20.34
CA ILE A 162 5.13 -3.51 -19.22
C ILE A 162 6.35 -2.67 -19.61
N ILE A 163 6.25 -1.36 -19.32
CA ILE A 163 7.31 -0.40 -19.59
C ILE A 163 7.90 0.08 -18.27
N GLY A 164 9.19 -0.12 -18.07
CA GLY A 164 9.92 0.40 -16.91
C GLY A 164 10.36 -0.68 -15.91
N LYS A 165 11.38 -1.44 -16.23
CA LYS A 165 11.96 -2.48 -15.37
C LYS A 165 12.47 -1.95 -14.02
N ASP A 166 13.08 -0.76 -14.02
CA ASP A 166 13.55 -0.12 -12.77
C ASP A 166 12.40 0.26 -11.85
N ILE A 167 11.25 0.62 -12.40
CA ILE A 167 10.05 0.92 -11.62
C ILE A 167 9.52 -0.34 -10.94
N ILE A 168 9.50 -1.48 -11.67
CA ILE A 168 9.14 -2.78 -11.08
C ILE A 168 10.08 -3.12 -9.93
N LYS A 169 11.39 -2.95 -10.12
CA LYS A 169 12.40 -3.21 -9.09
C LYS A 169 12.20 -2.34 -7.85
N GLN A 170 11.93 -1.05 -8.03
CA GLN A 170 11.62 -0.15 -6.92
C GLN A 170 10.33 -0.58 -6.22
N GLY A 171 9.31 -0.93 -6.99
CA GLY A 171 8.04 -1.41 -6.47
C GLY A 171 8.16 -2.70 -5.67
N TYR A 172 8.91 -3.67 -6.15
CA TYR A 172 9.20 -4.90 -5.42
C TYR A 172 9.98 -4.67 -4.13
N LYS A 173 10.80 -3.63 -4.08
CA LYS A 173 11.55 -3.25 -2.89
C LYS A 173 10.68 -2.51 -1.86
N THR A 174 9.83 -1.59 -2.32
CA THR A 174 9.07 -0.68 -1.46
C THR A 174 7.61 -1.09 -1.25
N GLY A 175 7.11 -2.03 -2.03
CA GLY A 175 5.68 -2.39 -2.08
C GLY A 175 4.82 -1.37 -2.82
N ARG A 176 5.40 -0.35 -3.47
CA ARG A 176 4.66 0.72 -4.16
C ARG A 176 5.32 1.10 -5.45
N GLY A 177 4.50 1.34 -6.47
CA GLY A 177 4.99 1.78 -7.77
C GLY A 177 3.84 2.04 -8.72
N SER A 178 4.15 2.63 -9.86
CA SER A 178 3.22 2.78 -10.97
C SER A 178 4.00 2.63 -12.26
N PHE A 179 3.66 1.63 -13.04
CA PHE A 179 4.25 1.40 -14.34
C PHE A 179 3.19 1.47 -15.43
N LYS A 180 3.63 1.67 -16.67
CA LYS A 180 2.75 1.67 -17.82
C LYS A 180 2.61 0.27 -18.39
N ILE A 181 1.37 -0.07 -18.78
CA ILE A 181 1.05 -1.28 -19.54
C ILE A 181 0.55 -0.83 -20.89
N ARG A 182 1.08 -1.45 -21.95
CA ARG A 182 0.62 -1.27 -23.32
C ARG A 182 0.01 -2.56 -23.85
N GLY A 183 -1.06 -2.42 -24.61
CA GLY A 183 -1.47 -3.47 -25.54
C GLY A 183 -0.49 -3.58 -26.70
N GLU A 184 -0.42 -4.73 -27.32
CA GLU A 184 0.40 -4.98 -28.49
C GLU A 184 -0.32 -4.52 -29.75
N ILE A 185 0.37 -3.73 -30.56
CA ILE A 185 -0.10 -3.27 -31.87
C ILE A 185 0.94 -3.68 -32.93
N ASN A 186 0.54 -4.56 -33.82
CA ASN A 186 1.35 -5.05 -34.93
C ASN A 186 0.98 -4.34 -36.22
N VAL A 187 1.93 -4.21 -37.14
CA VAL A 187 1.70 -3.64 -38.46
C VAL A 187 1.61 -4.77 -39.47
N GLU A 188 0.51 -4.81 -40.21
CA GLU A 188 0.32 -5.73 -41.34
C GLU A 188 0.29 -4.94 -42.65
N ASN A 189 1.09 -5.36 -43.64
CA ASN A 189 1.11 -4.78 -44.97
C ASN A 189 0.05 -5.48 -45.88
N LEU A 190 -0.90 -4.71 -46.38
CA LEU A 190 -1.92 -5.21 -47.28
C LEU A 190 -1.48 -5.20 -48.73
N LYS A 191 -1.98 -6.13 -49.52
CA LYS A 191 -1.61 -6.31 -50.97
C LYS A 191 -1.82 -5.06 -51.84
N ASN A 192 -2.56 -4.05 -51.34
CA ASN A 192 -2.89 -2.82 -52.10
C ASN A 192 -2.03 -1.61 -51.69
N GLY A 193 -0.89 -1.81 -51.06
CA GLY A 193 -0.02 -0.72 -50.59
C GLY A 193 -0.64 0.13 -49.47
N LYS A 194 -1.56 -0.45 -48.73
CA LYS A 194 -2.10 0.09 -47.46
C LYS A 194 -1.56 -0.71 -46.30
N ASP A 195 -1.37 -0.04 -45.20
CA ASP A 195 -1.01 -0.66 -43.93
C ASP A 195 -2.22 -0.82 -43.03
N ARG A 196 -2.16 -1.82 -42.18
CA ARG A 196 -3.15 -2.12 -41.15
C ARG A 196 -2.45 -2.23 -39.81
N LEU A 197 -2.99 -1.59 -38.79
CA LEU A 197 -2.61 -1.85 -37.40
C LEU A 197 -3.55 -2.92 -36.85
N VAL A 198 -2.96 -3.90 -36.19
CA VAL A 198 -3.71 -4.98 -35.54
C VAL A 198 -3.39 -4.99 -34.06
N ILE A 199 -4.42 -4.74 -33.23
CA ILE A 199 -4.29 -4.89 -31.78
C ILE A 199 -4.48 -6.36 -31.46
N THR A 200 -3.46 -6.98 -30.87
CA THR A 200 -3.45 -8.39 -30.48
C THR A 200 -3.55 -8.62 -28.98
N SER A 201 -3.30 -7.60 -28.17
CA SER A 201 -3.55 -7.61 -26.73
C SER A 201 -3.97 -6.24 -26.26
N ILE A 202 -4.72 -6.19 -25.16
CA ILE A 202 -5.12 -4.95 -24.49
C ILE A 202 -4.64 -4.97 -23.04
N PRO A 203 -4.41 -3.79 -22.42
CA PRO A 203 -4.01 -3.73 -21.03
C PRO A 203 -5.02 -4.40 -20.09
N TYR A 204 -4.51 -4.96 -19.01
CA TYR A 204 -5.32 -5.60 -17.99
C TYR A 204 -6.40 -4.67 -17.45
N GLN A 205 -7.62 -5.17 -17.29
CA GLN A 205 -8.82 -4.44 -16.86
C GLN A 205 -9.35 -3.37 -17.86
N VAL A 206 -8.83 -3.32 -19.05
CA VAL A 206 -9.38 -2.46 -20.10
C VAL A 206 -10.50 -3.21 -20.82
N ASN A 207 -11.63 -2.53 -21.01
CA ASN A 207 -12.77 -3.02 -21.81
C ASN A 207 -12.48 -2.79 -23.29
N LYS A 208 -12.56 -3.87 -24.10
CA LYS A 208 -12.23 -3.82 -25.53
C LYS A 208 -13.25 -3.00 -26.34
N SER A 209 -14.54 -3.13 -26.05
CA SER A 209 -15.59 -2.35 -26.72
C SER A 209 -15.42 -0.85 -26.46
N ASN A 210 -15.23 -0.44 -25.23
CA ASN A 210 -14.99 0.97 -24.87
C ASN A 210 -13.73 1.52 -25.54
N LEU A 211 -12.67 0.70 -25.67
CA LEU A 211 -11.47 1.07 -26.39
C LEU A 211 -11.75 1.33 -27.88
N ASN A 212 -12.51 0.43 -28.54
CA ASN A 212 -12.87 0.55 -29.95
C ASN A 212 -13.76 1.78 -30.17
N GLU A 213 -14.74 2.02 -29.31
CA GLU A 213 -15.58 3.22 -29.35
C GLU A 213 -14.76 4.49 -29.20
N LYS A 214 -13.81 4.51 -28.26
CA LYS A 214 -12.93 5.67 -28.05
C LYS A 214 -12.05 5.95 -29.27
N ILE A 215 -11.51 4.92 -29.92
CA ILE A 215 -10.76 5.09 -31.18
C ILE A 215 -11.67 5.70 -32.25
N ALA A 216 -12.89 5.18 -32.42
CA ALA A 216 -13.86 5.69 -33.40
C ALA A 216 -14.28 7.16 -33.10
N GLU A 217 -14.44 7.53 -31.82
CA GLU A 217 -14.68 8.91 -31.38
C GLU A 217 -13.53 9.84 -31.79
N LEU A 218 -12.28 9.44 -31.49
CA LEU A 218 -11.08 10.24 -31.81
C LEU A 218 -10.91 10.45 -33.32
N VAL A 219 -11.30 9.47 -34.14
CA VAL A 219 -11.32 9.58 -35.62
C VAL A 219 -12.40 10.55 -36.07
N ARG A 220 -13.61 10.47 -35.52
CA ARG A 220 -14.72 11.36 -35.80
C ARG A 220 -14.44 12.80 -35.44
N ASP A 221 -13.81 13.00 -34.28
CA ASP A 221 -13.39 14.31 -33.76
C ASP A 221 -12.14 14.86 -34.47
N LYS A 222 -11.57 14.15 -35.44
CA LYS A 222 -10.36 14.52 -36.17
C LYS A 222 -9.13 14.71 -35.27
N LYS A 223 -9.09 14.09 -34.09
CA LYS A 223 -7.90 14.04 -33.22
C LYS A 223 -6.87 13.03 -33.69
N ILE A 224 -7.33 11.97 -34.35
CA ILE A 224 -6.50 11.00 -35.08
C ILE A 224 -6.97 10.99 -36.53
N GLU A 225 -6.11 11.43 -37.43
CA GLU A 225 -6.35 11.40 -38.86
C GLU A 225 -5.56 10.28 -39.49
N GLY A 226 -6.09 9.65 -40.56
CA GLY A 226 -5.37 8.59 -41.27
C GLY A 226 -5.92 7.19 -41.09
N ILE A 227 -6.88 6.98 -40.19
CA ILE A 227 -7.64 5.74 -40.07
C ILE A 227 -8.78 5.76 -41.07
N SER A 228 -9.00 4.65 -41.82
CA SER A 228 -10.07 4.50 -42.77
C SER A 228 -11.19 3.60 -42.25
N ASP A 229 -10.89 2.59 -41.48
CA ASP A 229 -11.85 1.62 -40.95
C ASP A 229 -11.35 0.95 -39.69
N ILE A 230 -12.29 0.50 -38.83
CA ILE A 230 -12.00 -0.22 -37.59
C ILE A 230 -12.95 -1.41 -37.52
N ARG A 231 -12.40 -2.61 -37.41
CA ARG A 231 -13.16 -3.84 -37.28
C ARG A 231 -12.66 -4.68 -36.11
N ASP A 232 -13.57 -5.26 -35.38
CA ASP A 232 -13.26 -6.28 -34.40
C ASP A 232 -13.36 -7.67 -35.05
N GLU A 233 -12.23 -8.29 -35.23
CA GLU A 233 -12.08 -9.63 -35.82
C GLU A 233 -11.72 -10.68 -34.74
N SER A 234 -11.89 -10.33 -33.45
CA SER A 234 -11.55 -11.22 -32.31
C SER A 234 -12.40 -12.49 -32.35
N ASN A 235 -11.77 -13.62 -32.06
CA ASN A 235 -12.38 -14.93 -32.02
C ASN A 235 -11.85 -15.77 -30.87
N ARG A 236 -12.07 -17.08 -30.88
CA ARG A 236 -11.56 -18.02 -29.87
C ARG A 236 -10.02 -18.13 -29.80
N GLU A 237 -9.32 -17.72 -30.83
CA GLU A 237 -7.87 -17.73 -30.93
C GLU A 237 -7.24 -16.52 -30.23
N GLY A 238 -8.02 -15.45 -30.01
CA GLY A 238 -7.55 -14.25 -29.29
C GLY A 238 -8.15 -12.94 -29.77
N ILE A 239 -7.61 -11.86 -29.24
CA ILE A 239 -7.97 -10.49 -29.60
C ILE A 239 -7.37 -10.14 -30.96
N ARG A 240 -8.21 -9.61 -31.84
CA ARG A 240 -7.79 -9.07 -33.13
C ARG A 240 -8.67 -7.88 -33.51
N VAL A 241 -8.22 -6.67 -33.19
CA VAL A 241 -8.87 -5.44 -33.67
C VAL A 241 -8.06 -4.89 -34.81
N ALA A 242 -8.64 -4.92 -36.02
CA ALA A 242 -8.04 -4.48 -37.25
C ALA A 242 -8.37 -3.00 -37.53
N ILE A 243 -7.36 -2.16 -37.67
CA ILE A 243 -7.45 -0.72 -37.94
C ILE A 243 -6.79 -0.46 -39.29
N ASP A 244 -7.58 -0.25 -40.31
CA ASP A 244 -7.09 0.02 -41.65
C ASP A 244 -6.64 1.48 -41.79
N LEU A 245 -5.45 1.70 -42.34
CA LEU A 245 -4.90 3.04 -42.56
C LEU A 245 -5.19 3.54 -43.98
N ARG A 246 -5.23 4.85 -44.17
CA ARG A 246 -5.26 5.49 -45.47
C ARG A 246 -3.90 5.36 -46.15
N ARG A 247 -3.84 5.43 -47.47
CA ARG A 247 -2.60 5.43 -48.21
C ARG A 247 -1.69 6.58 -47.76
N SER A 248 -0.38 6.36 -47.71
CA SER A 248 0.64 7.35 -47.35
C SER A 248 0.62 7.82 -45.87
N VAL A 249 -0.06 7.10 -45.00
CA VAL A 249 -0.02 7.36 -43.53
C VAL A 249 1.01 6.45 -42.90
N GLU A 250 1.92 7.03 -42.12
CA GLU A 250 2.93 6.31 -41.38
C GLU A 250 2.33 5.55 -40.20
N PRO A 251 2.40 4.22 -40.16
CA PRO A 251 1.77 3.41 -39.12
C PRO A 251 2.25 3.76 -37.69
N GLU A 252 3.55 4.07 -37.53
CA GLU A 252 4.13 4.40 -36.22
C GLU A 252 3.59 5.69 -35.64
N THR A 253 3.24 6.67 -36.48
CA THR A 253 2.60 7.92 -36.04
C THR A 253 1.23 7.65 -35.43
N ILE A 254 0.41 6.84 -36.13
CA ILE A 254 -0.92 6.46 -35.63
C ILE A 254 -0.80 5.62 -34.37
N LYS A 255 0.14 4.68 -34.31
CA LYS A 255 0.39 3.86 -33.14
C LYS A 255 0.73 4.70 -31.91
N ARG A 256 1.60 5.73 -32.06
CA ARG A 256 1.91 6.69 -30.97
C ARG A 256 0.69 7.49 -30.54
N GLN A 257 -0.15 7.93 -31.46
CA GLN A 257 -1.39 8.66 -31.15
C GLN A 257 -2.38 7.75 -30.39
N LEU A 258 -2.52 6.47 -30.80
CA LEU A 258 -3.34 5.51 -30.08
C LEU A 258 -2.85 5.32 -28.65
N TYR A 259 -1.55 5.13 -28.42
CA TYR A 259 -0.99 5.04 -27.07
C TYR A 259 -1.20 6.30 -26.24
N LYS A 260 -1.18 7.48 -26.87
CA LYS A 260 -1.34 8.76 -26.16
C LYS A 260 -2.78 9.09 -25.79
N TYR A 261 -3.75 8.75 -26.65
CA TYR A 261 -5.13 9.24 -26.53
C TYR A 261 -6.14 8.16 -26.13
N THR A 262 -5.73 6.92 -26.04
CA THR A 262 -6.62 5.81 -25.69
C THR A 262 -6.08 4.99 -24.52
N SER A 263 -6.93 4.10 -24.00
CA SER A 263 -6.56 3.16 -22.93
C SER A 263 -5.72 1.96 -23.38
N ILE A 264 -5.28 1.92 -24.66
CA ILE A 264 -4.30 0.91 -25.12
C ILE A 264 -2.94 1.06 -24.45
N GLU A 265 -2.62 2.23 -23.90
CA GLU A 265 -1.60 2.43 -22.88
C GLU A 265 -2.25 2.99 -21.63
N THR A 266 -2.10 2.32 -20.52
CA THR A 266 -2.61 2.75 -19.23
C THR A 266 -1.57 2.61 -18.14
N SER A 267 -1.77 3.29 -17.02
CA SER A 267 -0.90 3.16 -15.85
C SER A 267 -1.50 2.17 -14.87
N PHE A 268 -0.71 1.20 -14.44
CA PHE A 268 -1.05 0.32 -13.34
C PHE A 268 -0.29 0.75 -12.09
N GLY A 269 -1.03 1.32 -11.14
CA GLY A 269 -0.48 1.65 -9.82
C GLY A 269 -0.60 0.45 -8.91
N PHE A 270 0.51 -0.06 -8.38
CA PHE A 270 0.44 -1.09 -7.37
C PHE A 270 0.81 -0.57 -5.98
N ASN A 271 0.07 -1.06 -5.01
CA ASN A 271 0.24 -0.80 -3.59
C ASN A 271 0.07 -2.14 -2.87
N SER A 272 1.18 -2.73 -2.53
CA SER A 272 1.27 -4.07 -1.95
C SER A 272 0.95 -4.05 -0.45
N LEU A 273 -0.22 -3.54 -0.10
CA LEU A 273 -0.73 -3.54 1.26
C LEU A 273 -1.39 -4.89 1.57
N ALA A 274 -0.91 -5.56 2.59
CA ALA A 274 -1.47 -6.83 3.06
C ALA A 274 -1.64 -6.81 4.57
N ILE A 275 -2.47 -7.72 5.09
CA ILE A 275 -2.62 -7.93 6.54
C ILE A 275 -1.62 -9.01 6.95
N VAL A 276 -0.63 -8.62 7.76
CA VAL A 276 0.37 -9.51 8.35
C VAL A 276 0.21 -9.50 9.86
N GLU A 277 -0.02 -10.66 10.46
CA GLU A 277 -0.26 -10.79 11.90
C GLU A 277 -1.35 -9.82 12.40
N SER A 278 -2.47 -9.77 11.68
CA SER A 278 -3.64 -8.90 11.93
C SER A 278 -3.38 -7.40 11.83
N LYS A 279 -2.24 -6.96 11.27
CA LYS A 279 -1.90 -5.55 11.07
C LYS A 279 -1.69 -5.24 9.58
N PRO A 280 -2.17 -4.09 9.07
CA PRO A 280 -1.88 -3.69 7.71
C PRO A 280 -0.40 -3.32 7.56
N LYS A 281 0.26 -3.91 6.59
CA LYS A 281 1.67 -3.68 6.26
C LYS A 281 1.84 -3.55 4.75
N THR A 282 2.57 -2.53 4.31
CA THR A 282 3.06 -2.50 2.93
C THR A 282 4.23 -3.47 2.81
N CYS A 283 4.08 -4.48 1.97
CA CYS A 283 5.02 -5.58 1.83
C CYS A 283 5.87 -5.42 0.58
N SER A 284 7.16 -5.70 0.69
CA SER A 284 8.03 -5.97 -0.45
C SER A 284 7.70 -7.34 -1.07
N LEU A 285 8.20 -7.63 -2.26
CA LEU A 285 8.07 -8.97 -2.85
C LEU A 285 8.63 -10.06 -1.91
N LYS A 286 9.77 -9.78 -1.29
CA LYS A 286 10.39 -10.70 -0.33
C LYS A 286 9.53 -10.91 0.90
N ASP A 287 8.93 -9.85 1.47
CA ASP A 287 8.00 -9.97 2.60
C ASP A 287 6.83 -10.90 2.30
N PHE A 288 6.24 -10.84 1.10
CA PHE A 288 5.16 -11.74 0.70
C PHE A 288 5.59 -13.20 0.71
N LEU A 289 6.74 -13.49 0.08
CA LEU A 289 7.25 -14.86 0.01
C LEU A 289 7.67 -15.39 1.38
N GLU A 290 8.29 -14.58 2.23
CA GLU A 290 8.65 -14.94 3.61
C GLU A 290 7.43 -15.23 4.48
N ASN A 291 6.40 -14.38 4.42
CA ASN A 291 5.17 -14.58 5.18
C ASN A 291 4.39 -15.81 4.67
N PHE A 292 4.34 -16.03 3.36
CA PHE A 292 3.77 -17.24 2.81
C PHE A 292 4.53 -18.49 3.29
N LEU A 293 5.86 -18.48 3.24
CA LEU A 293 6.69 -19.61 3.67
C LEU A 293 6.50 -19.91 5.16
N LYS A 294 6.52 -18.87 6.02
CA LYS A 294 6.24 -19.01 7.46
C LYS A 294 4.87 -19.62 7.72
N PHE A 295 3.86 -19.15 7.01
CA PHE A 295 2.50 -19.69 7.10
C PHE A 295 2.45 -21.16 6.63
N ARG A 296 3.09 -21.49 5.48
CA ARG A 296 3.11 -22.85 4.96
C ARG A 296 3.87 -23.81 5.87
N GLU A 297 4.96 -23.38 6.49
CA GLU A 297 5.68 -24.14 7.52
C GLU A 297 4.70 -24.54 8.65
N ASP A 298 3.91 -23.60 9.18
CA ASP A 298 2.92 -23.86 10.23
C ASP A 298 1.82 -24.86 9.78
N VAL A 299 1.29 -24.65 8.58
CA VAL A 299 0.27 -25.54 7.99
C VAL A 299 0.81 -26.98 7.85
N VAL A 300 2.02 -27.17 7.30
CA VAL A 300 2.62 -28.49 7.11
C VAL A 300 2.94 -29.15 8.45
N ILE A 301 3.38 -28.40 9.45
CA ILE A 301 3.60 -28.93 10.81
C ILE A 301 2.27 -29.43 11.41
N LYS A 302 1.20 -28.62 11.32
CA LYS A 302 -0.13 -29.01 11.86
C LYS A 302 -0.70 -30.21 11.15
N LYS A 303 -0.65 -30.24 9.81
CA LYS A 303 -1.02 -31.40 8.98
C LYS A 303 -0.25 -32.66 9.42
N THR A 304 1.08 -32.54 9.51
CA THR A 304 1.94 -33.67 9.87
C THR A 304 1.65 -34.17 11.30
N LYS A 305 1.37 -33.27 12.24
CA LYS A 305 0.96 -33.65 13.61
C LYS A 305 -0.38 -34.39 13.63
N TYR A 306 -1.35 -33.93 12.83
CA TYR A 306 -2.65 -34.60 12.69
C TYR A 306 -2.48 -35.98 12.10
N ASP A 307 -1.76 -36.12 10.97
CA ASP A 307 -1.51 -37.39 10.31
C ASP A 307 -0.67 -38.34 11.20
N LEU A 308 0.31 -37.79 11.95
CA LEU A 308 1.07 -38.54 12.95
C LEU A 308 0.16 -39.13 14.03
N LYS A 309 -0.69 -38.30 14.64
CA LYS A 309 -1.62 -38.78 15.67
C LYS A 309 -2.56 -39.86 15.13
N LYS A 310 -3.13 -39.63 13.94
CA LYS A 310 -4.00 -40.64 13.30
C LYS A 310 -3.27 -41.94 13.02
N ALA A 311 -2.01 -41.88 12.59
CA ALA A 311 -1.16 -43.04 12.37
C ALA A 311 -0.82 -43.78 13.70
N GLU A 312 -0.46 -43.01 14.75
CA GLU A 312 -0.19 -43.55 16.09
C GLU A 312 -1.44 -44.20 16.70
N ASP A 313 -2.60 -43.56 16.61
CA ASP A 313 -3.89 -44.13 17.08
C ASP A 313 -4.23 -45.43 16.33
N ARG A 314 -4.03 -45.46 14.99
CA ARG A 314 -4.28 -46.64 14.19
C ARG A 314 -3.32 -47.78 14.53
N VAL A 315 -2.04 -47.47 14.65
CA VAL A 315 -1.02 -48.47 15.08
C VAL A 315 -1.32 -49.00 16.47
N HIS A 316 -1.74 -48.14 17.41
CA HIS A 316 -2.13 -48.55 18.74
C HIS A 316 -3.23 -49.61 18.71
N VAL A 317 -4.27 -49.41 17.89
CA VAL A 317 -5.32 -50.42 17.70
C VAL A 317 -4.76 -51.69 17.07
N LEU A 318 -3.96 -51.60 15.99
CA LEU A 318 -3.38 -52.75 15.31
C LEU A 318 -2.44 -53.58 16.20
N LEU A 319 -1.67 -52.93 17.07
CA LEU A 319 -0.85 -53.61 18.07
C LEU A 319 -1.72 -54.44 19.03
N GLY A 320 -2.84 -53.90 19.51
CA GLY A 320 -3.80 -54.65 20.32
C GLY A 320 -4.35 -55.86 19.59
N LEU A 321 -4.68 -55.70 18.30
CA LEU A 321 -5.14 -56.80 17.47
C LEU A 321 -4.03 -57.84 17.25
N SER A 322 -2.78 -57.45 17.04
CA SER A 322 -1.65 -58.38 16.91
C SER A 322 -1.40 -59.15 18.22
N VAL A 323 -1.48 -58.49 19.37
CA VAL A 323 -1.41 -59.16 20.69
C VAL A 323 -2.55 -60.13 20.87
N SER A 324 -3.77 -59.80 20.40
CA SER A 324 -4.94 -60.68 20.51
C SER A 324 -4.80 -61.91 19.66
N VAL A 325 -4.28 -61.80 18.46
CA VAL A 325 -4.02 -62.94 17.57
C VAL A 325 -2.93 -63.82 18.13
N GLU A 326 -1.87 -63.27 18.70
CA GLU A 326 -0.81 -64.09 19.37
C GLU A 326 -1.31 -64.83 20.61
N ASN A 327 -2.41 -64.37 21.24
CA ASN A 327 -2.99 -64.98 22.45
C ASN A 327 -4.46 -65.36 22.23
N ILE A 328 -4.86 -65.75 21.03
CA ILE A 328 -6.25 -65.90 20.62
C ILE A 328 -7.04 -66.87 21.48
N ASP A 329 -6.47 -68.03 21.80
CA ASP A 329 -7.15 -69.08 22.58
C ASP A 329 -7.52 -68.59 24.01
N LYS A 330 -6.61 -67.85 24.61
CA LYS A 330 -6.82 -67.26 25.93
C LYS A 330 -7.88 -66.18 25.90
N ILE A 331 -7.90 -65.35 24.86
CA ILE A 331 -8.90 -64.30 24.68
C ILE A 331 -10.29 -64.87 24.47
N ILE A 332 -10.43 -65.91 23.60
CA ILE A 332 -11.70 -66.61 23.37
C ILE A 332 -12.20 -67.21 24.67
N LYS A 333 -11.32 -67.89 25.46
CA LYS A 333 -11.68 -68.43 26.76
C LYS A 333 -12.22 -67.37 27.73
N ILE A 334 -11.58 -66.24 27.83
CA ILE A 334 -12.02 -65.07 28.66
C ILE A 334 -13.39 -64.60 28.21
N ILE A 335 -13.57 -64.37 26.89
CA ILE A 335 -14.84 -63.85 26.36
C ILE A 335 -15.97 -64.82 26.61
N ARG A 336 -15.75 -66.16 26.40
CA ARG A 336 -16.79 -67.19 26.65
C ARG A 336 -17.11 -67.40 28.12
N SER A 337 -16.15 -67.12 29.02
CA SER A 337 -16.38 -67.27 30.46
C SER A 337 -16.97 -66.06 31.15
N SER A 338 -17.02 -64.94 30.48
CA SER A 338 -17.57 -63.68 31.01
C SER A 338 -19.08 -63.67 30.89
N LYS A 339 -19.79 -63.18 31.93
CA LYS A 339 -21.25 -63.09 31.98
C LYS A 339 -21.83 -61.99 31.07
N ASN A 340 -21.05 -60.92 30.79
CA ASN A 340 -21.45 -59.83 29.96
C ASN A 340 -20.20 -59.19 29.26
N PRO A 341 -20.42 -58.36 28.24
CA PRO A 341 -19.30 -57.70 27.49
C PRO A 341 -18.43 -56.83 28.37
N GLU A 342 -18.98 -56.20 29.40
CA GLU A 342 -18.25 -55.30 30.29
C GLU A 342 -17.27 -56.05 31.21
N GLU A 343 -17.70 -57.22 31.73
CA GLU A 343 -16.82 -58.12 32.48
C GLU A 343 -15.69 -58.66 31.62
N ALA A 344 -15.98 -59.05 30.38
CA ALA A 344 -14.96 -59.46 29.41
C ALA A 344 -13.95 -58.30 29.15
N LYS A 345 -14.44 -57.09 28.93
CA LYS A 345 -13.62 -55.90 28.72
C LYS A 345 -12.68 -55.65 29.90
N ASN A 346 -13.21 -55.60 31.11
CA ASN A 346 -12.44 -55.39 32.32
C ASN A 346 -11.38 -56.47 32.58
N THR A 347 -11.70 -57.72 32.30
CA THR A 347 -10.77 -58.84 32.46
C THR A 347 -9.63 -58.75 31.43
N LEU A 348 -9.94 -58.45 30.17
CA LEU A 348 -8.94 -58.30 29.11
C LEU A 348 -7.96 -57.11 29.39
N ILE A 349 -8.44 -56.01 29.96
CA ILE A 349 -7.59 -54.86 30.36
C ILE A 349 -6.65 -55.22 31.49
N LYS A 350 -7.14 -55.92 32.53
CA LYS A 350 -6.36 -56.30 33.72
C LYS A 350 -5.34 -57.41 33.45
N THR A 351 -5.51 -58.18 32.38
CA THR A 351 -4.64 -59.33 32.06
C THR A 351 -3.34 -58.81 31.44
N LYS A 352 -2.21 -59.35 31.91
CA LYS A 352 -0.89 -59.18 31.26
C LYS A 352 -0.72 -60.21 30.16
N TRP A 353 -0.54 -59.73 28.94
CA TRP A 353 -0.44 -60.56 27.74
C TRP A 353 1.01 -60.86 27.40
N LYS A 354 1.33 -62.13 27.11
CA LYS A 354 2.64 -62.51 26.62
C LYS A 354 2.79 -62.04 25.17
N ILE A 355 3.91 -61.46 24.83
CA ILE A 355 4.24 -60.98 23.48
C ILE A 355 5.61 -61.52 23.07
N LEU A 356 5.70 -62.15 21.91
CA LEU A 356 6.95 -62.57 21.29
C LEU A 356 7.15 -61.99 19.92
N LYS A 357 6.24 -62.23 18.98
CA LYS A 357 6.25 -61.66 17.64
C LYS A 357 5.89 -60.17 17.65
N THR A 358 4.85 -59.80 18.36
CA THR A 358 4.40 -58.43 18.52
C THR A 358 5.45 -57.55 19.19
N ALA A 359 6.35 -58.06 20.03
CA ALA A 359 7.43 -57.31 20.63
C ALA A 359 8.40 -56.68 19.61
N LYS A 360 8.61 -57.34 18.45
CA LYS A 360 9.40 -56.79 17.35
C LYS A 360 8.73 -55.60 16.70
N LEU A 361 7.41 -55.63 16.54
CA LEU A 361 6.60 -54.55 15.96
C LEU A 361 6.54 -53.35 16.89
N ILE A 362 6.41 -53.57 18.21
CA ILE A 362 6.43 -52.50 19.21
C ILE A 362 7.78 -51.75 19.20
N LYS A 363 8.90 -52.47 19.09
CA LYS A 363 10.23 -51.84 19.01
C LYS A 363 10.43 -50.90 17.81
N LEU A 364 9.70 -51.11 16.71
CA LEU A 364 9.74 -50.24 15.54
C LEU A 364 9.09 -48.88 15.81
N ILE A 365 8.18 -48.82 16.79
CA ILE A 365 7.34 -47.65 17.05
C ILE A 365 7.79 -46.92 18.32
N ASP A 366 8.09 -47.65 19.37
CA ASP A 366 8.51 -47.16 20.68
C ASP A 366 9.80 -47.88 21.11
N SER A 367 10.83 -47.10 21.44
CA SER A 367 12.12 -47.60 21.90
C SER A 367 12.09 -48.20 23.32
N LYS A 368 10.92 -48.27 23.97
CA LYS A 368 10.76 -48.88 25.31
C LYS A 368 11.05 -50.39 25.27
N ASN A 369 11.91 -50.81 26.14
CA ASN A 369 12.20 -52.23 26.31
C ASN A 369 11.01 -52.97 26.96
N TYR A 370 10.17 -53.55 26.16
CA TYR A 370 9.09 -54.42 26.64
C TYR A 370 9.67 -55.80 27.06
N LYS A 371 9.60 -56.10 28.33
CA LYS A 371 10.04 -57.39 28.90
C LYS A 371 8.94 -58.46 28.77
N GLY A 372 8.59 -58.85 27.55
CA GLY A 372 7.72 -60.00 27.28
C GLY A 372 6.25 -59.94 27.68
N THR A 373 5.79 -58.83 28.28
CA THR A 373 4.37 -58.65 28.66
C THR A 373 3.84 -57.31 28.21
N TYR A 374 2.57 -57.28 27.78
CA TYR A 374 1.83 -56.10 27.33
C TYR A 374 0.49 -55.97 28.06
N SER A 375 0.06 -54.77 28.35
CA SER A 375 -1.27 -54.47 28.89
C SER A 375 -2.10 -53.77 27.82
N LEU A 376 -3.27 -54.29 27.53
CA LEU A 376 -4.19 -53.73 26.55
C LEU A 376 -4.89 -52.50 27.11
N SER A 377 -5.01 -51.48 26.27
CA SER A 377 -5.84 -50.31 26.58
C SER A 377 -7.33 -50.60 26.34
N GLU A 378 -8.18 -49.75 26.86
CA GLU A 378 -9.63 -49.82 26.68
C GLU A 378 -10.03 -49.79 25.20
N ILE A 379 -9.40 -48.87 24.41
CA ILE A 379 -9.62 -48.75 22.96
C ILE A 379 -9.22 -50.04 22.22
N GLN A 380 -8.08 -50.60 22.58
CA GLN A 380 -7.63 -51.87 22.02
C GLN A 380 -8.60 -53.02 22.32
N VAL A 381 -9.05 -53.13 23.57
CA VAL A 381 -10.00 -54.17 23.97
C VAL A 381 -11.35 -54.01 23.27
N THR A 382 -11.87 -52.79 23.13
CA THR A 382 -13.09 -52.55 22.37
C THR A 382 -12.93 -53.03 20.92
N SER A 383 -11.82 -52.68 20.27
CA SER A 383 -11.52 -53.12 18.90
C SER A 383 -11.34 -54.64 18.78
N ILE A 384 -10.83 -55.32 19.82
CA ILE A 384 -10.70 -56.79 19.88
C ILE A 384 -12.09 -57.42 19.97
N LEU A 385 -12.98 -56.88 20.80
CA LEU A 385 -14.32 -57.42 20.96
C LEU A 385 -15.20 -57.26 19.70
N GLU A 386 -14.93 -56.22 18.90
CA GLU A 386 -15.57 -55.95 17.60
C GLU A 386 -14.92 -56.68 16.44
N LEU A 387 -13.87 -57.51 16.69
CA LEU A 387 -13.11 -58.17 15.64
C LEU A 387 -13.93 -59.19 14.88
N ARG A 388 -13.99 -59.09 13.56
CA ARG A 388 -14.63 -60.09 12.70
C ARG A 388 -13.75 -61.34 12.59
N LEU A 389 -14.34 -62.51 12.68
CA LEU A 389 -13.65 -63.82 12.61
C LEU A 389 -12.77 -63.97 11.36
N GLN A 390 -13.12 -63.37 10.23
CA GLN A 390 -12.32 -63.36 9.01
C GLN A 390 -10.92 -62.76 9.19
N LYS A 391 -10.73 -61.83 10.12
CA LYS A 391 -9.43 -61.19 10.40
C LYS A 391 -8.49 -62.12 11.21
N LEU A 392 -8.98 -63.26 11.69
CA LEU A 392 -8.19 -64.28 12.42
C LEU A 392 -7.51 -65.27 11.52
N THR A 393 -7.70 -65.23 10.20
CA THR A 393 -7.02 -66.04 9.25
C THR A 393 -5.54 -65.68 9.12
N ALA A 394 -4.70 -66.63 8.67
CA ALA A 394 -3.27 -66.35 8.42
C ALA A 394 -3.04 -65.14 7.45
N LEU A 395 -3.92 -64.99 6.44
CA LEU A 395 -3.89 -63.87 5.51
C LEU A 395 -4.18 -62.56 6.24
N GLY A 396 -5.20 -62.51 7.11
CA GLY A 396 -5.55 -61.32 7.91
C GLY A 396 -4.45 -60.94 8.91
N ILE A 397 -3.68 -61.87 9.43
CA ILE A 397 -2.53 -61.62 10.31
C ILE A 397 -1.41 -60.90 9.54
N ASN A 398 -1.08 -61.45 8.37
CA ASN A 398 -0.05 -60.83 7.52
C ASN A 398 -0.42 -59.40 7.08
N GLU A 399 -1.70 -59.17 6.77
CA GLU A 399 -2.21 -57.81 6.45
C GLU A 399 -2.00 -56.83 7.62
N ILE A 400 -2.28 -57.26 8.87
CA ILE A 400 -2.08 -56.44 10.07
C ILE A 400 -0.58 -56.11 10.27
N GLU A 401 0.31 -57.09 10.11
CA GLU A 401 1.74 -56.89 10.25
C GLU A 401 2.29 -55.95 9.18
N GLU A 402 1.85 -56.09 7.92
CA GLU A 402 2.25 -55.18 6.83
C GLU A 402 1.73 -53.76 7.05
N GLU A 403 0.48 -53.60 7.52
CA GLU A 403 -0.09 -52.27 7.83
C GLU A 403 0.70 -51.59 8.95
N ILE A 404 1.06 -52.32 10.02
CA ILE A 404 1.89 -51.84 11.12
C ILE A 404 3.26 -51.37 10.59
N LYS A 405 3.93 -52.14 9.74
CA LYS A 405 5.23 -51.74 9.16
C LYS A 405 5.12 -50.45 8.35
N LYS A 406 4.15 -50.38 7.44
CA LYS A 406 3.90 -49.18 6.63
C LYS A 406 3.62 -47.95 7.48
N LEU A 407 2.78 -48.07 8.51
CA LEU A 407 2.47 -47.00 9.43
C LEU A 407 3.68 -46.60 10.28
N SER A 408 4.51 -47.54 10.68
CA SER A 408 5.74 -47.27 11.46
C SER A 408 6.72 -46.44 10.64
N GLU A 409 6.91 -46.73 9.38
CA GLU A 409 7.73 -45.94 8.45
C GLU A 409 7.17 -44.53 8.30
N LEU A 410 5.84 -44.40 8.17
CA LEU A 410 5.18 -43.08 8.11
C LEU A 410 5.36 -42.29 9.40
N ILE A 411 5.21 -42.94 10.58
CA ILE A 411 5.42 -42.29 11.88
C ILE A 411 6.86 -41.76 12.01
N ILE A 412 7.85 -42.57 11.62
CA ILE A 412 9.26 -42.12 11.60
C ILE A 412 9.44 -40.93 10.67
N LYS A 413 8.87 -40.96 9.46
CA LYS A 413 8.90 -39.87 8.49
C LYS A 413 8.24 -38.61 9.05
N PHE A 414 7.06 -38.71 9.66
CA PHE A 414 6.35 -37.58 10.24
C PHE A 414 7.13 -36.98 11.42
N LYS A 415 7.69 -37.77 12.31
CA LYS A 415 8.54 -37.31 13.41
C LYS A 415 9.79 -36.60 12.88
N LYS A 416 10.38 -37.08 11.78
CA LYS A 416 11.51 -36.44 11.14
C LYS A 416 11.14 -35.05 10.55
N ILE A 417 9.98 -34.96 9.90
CA ILE A 417 9.48 -33.68 9.35
C ILE A 417 9.23 -32.65 10.46
N ILE A 418 8.61 -33.06 11.56
CA ILE A 418 8.30 -32.17 12.69
C ILE A 418 9.58 -31.67 13.38
N ASN A 419 10.59 -32.51 13.53
CA ASN A 419 11.82 -32.21 14.29
C ASN A 419 12.95 -31.64 13.45
N SER A 420 12.84 -31.62 12.12
CA SER A 420 13.88 -31.14 11.22
C SER A 420 13.34 -30.09 10.25
N LYS A 421 13.80 -28.85 10.43
CA LYS A 421 13.44 -27.75 9.51
C LYS A 421 13.82 -28.05 8.05
N ASN A 422 14.93 -28.73 7.82
CA ASN A 422 15.34 -29.09 6.46
C ASN A 422 14.39 -30.10 5.82
N GLU A 423 13.90 -31.09 6.56
CA GLU A 423 12.93 -32.05 6.03
C GLU A 423 11.57 -31.39 5.80
N LEU A 424 11.15 -30.47 6.68
CA LEU A 424 9.95 -29.65 6.50
C LEU A 424 10.03 -28.83 5.18
N LEU A 425 11.13 -28.14 4.97
CA LEU A 425 11.35 -27.34 3.75
C LEU A 425 11.41 -28.20 2.48
N LYS A 426 11.93 -29.44 2.56
CA LYS A 426 11.88 -30.39 1.44
C LYS A 426 10.44 -30.76 1.08
N VAL A 427 9.57 -30.99 2.08
CA VAL A 427 8.15 -31.27 1.82
C VAL A 427 7.50 -30.10 1.09
N ILE A 428 7.68 -28.88 1.59
CA ILE A 428 7.14 -27.66 0.96
C ILE A 428 7.69 -27.49 -0.46
N SER A 429 8.97 -27.71 -0.66
CA SER A 429 9.59 -27.62 -1.99
C SER A 429 8.98 -28.64 -2.97
N ASN A 430 8.76 -29.88 -2.53
CA ASN A 430 8.16 -30.91 -3.37
C ASN A 430 6.69 -30.57 -3.73
N GLU A 431 5.91 -30.07 -2.78
CA GLU A 431 4.53 -29.59 -3.03
C GLU A 431 4.52 -28.48 -4.11
N LEU A 432 5.41 -27.50 -3.98
CA LEU A 432 5.56 -26.42 -4.95
C LEU A 432 6.01 -26.92 -6.33
N TYR A 433 6.95 -27.85 -6.40
CA TYR A 433 7.39 -28.45 -7.66
C TYR A 433 6.24 -29.18 -8.38
N GLN A 434 5.43 -29.94 -7.66
CA GLN A 434 4.28 -30.65 -8.23
C GLN A 434 3.23 -29.70 -8.80
N ILE A 435 2.98 -28.57 -8.12
CA ILE A 435 2.06 -27.54 -8.61
C ILE A 435 2.63 -26.88 -9.86
N LYS A 436 3.91 -26.53 -9.86
CA LYS A 436 4.59 -25.94 -11.02
C LYS A 436 4.50 -26.86 -12.24
N GLU A 437 4.86 -28.11 -12.08
CA GLU A 437 4.85 -29.10 -13.16
C GLU A 437 3.47 -29.25 -13.81
N LYS A 438 2.40 -29.22 -12.99
CA LYS A 438 1.03 -29.45 -13.47
C LYS A 438 0.37 -28.22 -14.06
N PHE A 439 0.70 -27.00 -13.57
CA PHE A 439 -0.10 -25.81 -13.83
C PHE A 439 0.70 -24.61 -14.35
N SER A 440 2.02 -24.70 -14.44
CA SER A 440 2.83 -23.59 -14.98
C SER A 440 2.53 -23.37 -16.45
N ILE A 441 2.38 -22.09 -16.79
CA ILE A 441 2.20 -21.63 -18.17
C ILE A 441 3.34 -20.65 -18.52
N PRO A 442 3.67 -20.50 -19.79
CA PRO A 442 4.62 -19.48 -20.22
C PRO A 442 4.15 -18.08 -19.84
N ARG A 443 5.10 -17.16 -19.63
CA ARG A 443 4.83 -15.74 -19.42
C ARG A 443 4.06 -15.14 -20.60
N ARG A 444 3.02 -14.38 -20.29
CA ARG A 444 2.16 -13.71 -21.28
C ARG A 444 2.57 -12.26 -21.51
N THR A 445 3.07 -11.58 -20.46
CA THR A 445 3.39 -10.14 -20.49
C THR A 445 4.89 -9.95 -20.72
N SER A 446 5.27 -9.21 -21.75
CA SER A 446 6.66 -8.83 -21.99
C SER A 446 7.04 -7.61 -21.13
N ILE A 447 8.33 -7.48 -20.82
CA ILE A 447 8.88 -6.36 -20.04
C ILE A 447 9.99 -5.71 -20.84
N ILE A 448 9.84 -4.42 -21.11
CA ILE A 448 10.84 -3.66 -21.87
C ILE A 448 11.46 -2.55 -21.01
N ASP A 449 12.75 -2.36 -21.18
CA ASP A 449 13.51 -1.22 -20.68
C ASP A 449 13.33 -0.06 -21.66
N ALA A 450 12.14 0.50 -21.77
CA ALA A 450 12.02 1.72 -22.54
C ALA A 450 12.43 2.87 -21.64
N VAL A 451 13.55 3.48 -21.94
CA VAL A 451 13.76 4.88 -21.68
C VAL A 451 12.75 5.61 -22.58
N LEU A 452 11.50 5.63 -22.15
CA LEU A 452 10.55 6.58 -22.68
C LEU A 452 11.04 7.93 -22.19
N ASN A 453 11.82 8.62 -23.03
CA ASN A 453 12.05 10.06 -22.96
C ASN A 453 10.74 10.83 -23.24
N TYR A 454 9.64 10.37 -22.67
CA TYR A 454 8.50 11.22 -22.36
C TYR A 454 8.79 11.73 -20.96
N ASN A 455 9.34 12.93 -20.90
CA ASN A 455 9.35 13.69 -19.67
C ASN A 455 7.88 13.75 -19.23
N ILE A 456 7.48 12.96 -18.25
CA ILE A 456 6.09 12.90 -17.77
C ILE A 456 5.62 14.31 -17.42
N GLU A 457 6.54 15.17 -17.01
CA GLU A 457 6.30 16.57 -16.71
C GLU A 457 5.82 17.37 -17.93
N GLU A 458 6.26 17.04 -19.14
CA GLU A 458 5.83 17.74 -20.37
C GLU A 458 4.37 17.45 -20.75
N THR A 459 3.81 16.36 -20.26
CA THR A 459 2.39 16.01 -20.49
C THR A 459 1.46 16.53 -19.41
N ILE A 460 2.00 17.05 -18.30
CA ILE A 460 1.22 17.58 -17.18
C ILE A 460 1.06 19.09 -17.38
N GLN A 461 -0.19 19.55 -17.34
CA GLN A 461 -0.49 20.95 -17.44
C GLN A 461 0.12 21.72 -16.26
N LYS A 462 0.83 22.79 -16.56
CA LYS A 462 1.30 23.73 -15.53
C LYS A 462 0.10 24.51 -14.99
N GLU A 463 -0.25 24.26 -13.76
CA GLU A 463 -1.32 24.96 -13.05
C GLU A 463 -0.96 25.21 -11.58
N SER A 464 -1.54 26.27 -11.03
CA SER A 464 -1.39 26.60 -9.62
C SER A 464 -2.27 25.71 -8.77
N VAL A 465 -1.67 25.02 -7.80
CA VAL A 465 -2.35 24.09 -6.91
C VAL A 465 -2.11 24.45 -5.45
N ILE A 466 -3.08 24.10 -4.61
CA ILE A 466 -2.99 24.18 -3.16
C ILE A 466 -2.82 22.75 -2.63
N ILE A 467 -1.73 22.52 -1.93
CA ILE A 467 -1.48 21.29 -1.17
C ILE A 467 -2.01 21.51 0.25
N THR A 468 -2.83 20.58 0.73
CA THR A 468 -3.42 20.63 2.07
C THR A 468 -3.03 19.37 2.84
N ILE A 469 -2.56 19.54 4.09
CA ILE A 469 -2.21 18.44 5.01
C ILE A 469 -3.05 18.55 6.26
N THR A 470 -3.58 17.41 6.74
CA THR A 470 -4.35 17.30 7.99
C THR A 470 -3.53 16.74 9.13
N LEU A 471 -4.01 16.93 10.38
CA LEU A 471 -3.37 16.43 11.60
C LEU A 471 -3.21 14.90 11.59
N GLN A 472 -4.20 14.18 11.06
CA GLN A 472 -4.14 12.72 10.91
C GLN A 472 -3.26 12.25 9.73
N GLY A 473 -2.58 13.16 9.05
CA GLY A 473 -1.64 12.84 7.98
C GLY A 473 -2.31 12.53 6.64
N TYR A 474 -3.45 13.13 6.32
CA TYR A 474 -4.02 13.12 4.98
C TYR A 474 -3.49 14.29 4.16
N ILE A 475 -3.26 14.06 2.88
CA ILE A 475 -2.78 15.05 1.93
C ILE A 475 -3.58 15.02 0.64
N LYS A 476 -3.79 16.18 0.06
CA LYS A 476 -4.33 16.35 -1.29
C LYS A 476 -3.80 17.61 -1.95
N ARG A 477 -3.92 17.66 -3.27
CA ARG A 477 -3.80 18.89 -4.05
C ARG A 477 -5.14 19.25 -4.67
N GLY A 478 -5.42 20.53 -4.78
CA GLY A 478 -6.58 21.06 -5.48
C GLY A 478 -6.20 22.27 -6.32
N ALA A 479 -6.89 22.53 -7.44
CA ALA A 479 -6.61 23.69 -8.25
C ALA A 479 -6.91 25.00 -7.47
N LEU A 480 -6.01 25.97 -7.53
CA LEU A 480 -6.19 27.29 -6.88
C LEU A 480 -7.42 28.03 -7.43
N SER A 481 -7.75 27.86 -8.71
CA SER A 481 -8.91 28.42 -9.38
C SER A 481 -10.26 28.05 -8.73
N ASN A 482 -10.31 26.94 -8.00
CA ASN A 482 -11.50 26.48 -7.28
C ASN A 482 -11.79 27.31 -6.00
N VAL A 483 -10.83 28.13 -5.54
CA VAL A 483 -10.96 28.97 -4.36
C VAL A 483 -11.20 30.42 -4.76
N LYS A 484 -12.47 30.85 -4.72
CA LYS A 484 -12.85 32.21 -5.07
C LYS A 484 -12.37 33.21 -4.00
N GLN A 485 -11.92 34.39 -4.44
CA GLN A 485 -11.58 35.51 -3.58
C GLN A 485 -12.79 35.96 -2.76
N GLN A 486 -12.60 36.29 -1.49
CA GLN A 486 -13.63 36.81 -0.60
C GLN A 486 -13.11 38.08 0.11
N LYS A 487 -14.03 38.98 0.46
CA LYS A 487 -13.71 40.14 1.30
C LYS A 487 -13.37 39.69 2.72
N ARG A 488 -12.58 40.48 3.44
CA ARG A 488 -12.29 40.27 4.86
C ARG A 488 -13.59 40.09 5.67
N GLY A 489 -13.60 39.19 6.66
CA GLY A 489 -14.80 38.85 7.42
C GLY A 489 -15.73 37.84 6.76
N GLY A 490 -15.38 37.33 5.58
CA GLY A 490 -16.12 36.26 4.91
C GLY A 490 -16.13 34.93 5.69
N LYS A 491 -17.15 34.09 5.41
CA LYS A 491 -17.31 32.78 6.12
C LYS A 491 -16.41 31.67 5.59
N GLY A 492 -15.72 31.86 4.44
CA GLY A 492 -14.93 30.82 3.79
C GLY A 492 -15.78 29.72 3.12
N LYS A 493 -15.12 28.84 2.35
CA LYS A 493 -15.70 27.63 1.76
C LYS A 493 -15.03 26.38 2.31
N ALA A 494 -15.72 25.24 2.28
CA ALA A 494 -15.12 23.96 2.65
C ALA A 494 -13.96 23.64 1.69
N GLY A 495 -12.76 23.60 2.21
CA GLY A 495 -11.53 23.25 1.47
C GLY A 495 -11.18 21.76 1.62
N ILE A 496 -11.69 21.12 2.68
CA ILE A 496 -11.54 19.68 2.91
C ILE A 496 -12.69 19.23 3.83
N LYS A 497 -13.23 18.03 3.59
CA LYS A 497 -14.18 17.42 4.51
C LYS A 497 -13.39 16.63 5.55
N THR A 498 -13.25 17.17 6.75
CA THR A 498 -12.68 16.48 7.90
C THR A 498 -13.75 15.74 8.68
N ARG A 499 -13.39 14.64 9.34
CA ARG A 499 -14.21 14.07 10.42
C ARG A 499 -14.04 14.92 11.68
N ASP A 500 -14.91 14.77 12.66
CA ASP A 500 -14.91 15.59 13.88
C ASP A 500 -13.57 15.61 14.64
N GLU A 501 -12.71 14.61 14.40
CA GLU A 501 -11.41 14.45 15.06
C GLU A 501 -10.19 14.82 14.18
N ASP A 502 -10.37 15.28 12.94
CA ASP A 502 -9.26 15.63 12.04
C ASP A 502 -9.33 17.13 11.67
N SER A 503 -8.16 17.77 11.55
CA SER A 503 -8.05 19.20 11.25
C SER A 503 -6.93 19.49 10.27
N VAL A 504 -7.10 20.55 9.45
CA VAL A 504 -6.03 21.03 8.57
C VAL A 504 -4.92 21.65 9.41
N VAL A 505 -3.67 21.22 9.18
CA VAL A 505 -2.51 21.75 9.90
C VAL A 505 -1.60 22.59 9.01
N GLN A 506 -1.50 22.27 7.71
CA GLN A 506 -0.64 22.99 6.78
C GLN A 506 -1.28 23.13 5.40
N THR A 507 -1.02 24.25 4.75
CA THR A 507 -1.34 24.50 3.34
C THR A 507 -0.11 25.08 2.65
N LEU A 508 0.03 24.82 1.34
CA LEU A 508 1.10 25.30 0.50
C LEU A 508 0.56 25.57 -0.91
N SER A 509 0.81 26.76 -1.45
CA SER A 509 0.49 27.09 -2.85
C SER A 509 1.74 26.92 -3.71
N VAL A 510 1.64 26.15 -4.77
CA VAL A 510 2.75 25.81 -5.69
C VAL A 510 2.22 25.53 -7.10
N ASN A 511 3.15 25.44 -8.06
CA ASN A 511 2.85 24.91 -9.38
C ASN A 511 2.88 23.37 -9.38
N THR A 512 2.13 22.72 -10.27
CA THR A 512 2.12 21.27 -10.43
C THR A 512 3.52 20.66 -10.64
N HIS A 513 4.43 21.38 -11.31
CA HIS A 513 5.80 20.92 -11.60
C HIS A 513 6.80 21.16 -10.45
N THR A 514 6.44 21.95 -9.45
CA THR A 514 7.33 22.27 -8.32
C THR A 514 7.63 21.03 -7.50
N SER A 515 8.90 20.81 -7.17
CA SER A 515 9.31 19.85 -6.16
C SER A 515 9.00 20.38 -4.76
N VAL A 516 8.40 19.59 -3.93
CA VAL A 516 8.05 19.94 -2.55
C VAL A 516 8.88 19.09 -1.60
N LEU A 517 9.54 19.74 -0.65
CA LEU A 517 10.23 19.10 0.45
C LEU A 517 9.27 18.94 1.63
N PHE A 518 9.27 17.77 2.21
CA PHE A 518 8.50 17.40 3.40
C PHE A 518 9.47 17.13 4.53
N PHE A 519 9.30 17.76 5.68
CA PHE A 519 10.15 17.57 6.84
C PHE A 519 9.36 16.88 7.95
N SER A 520 9.87 15.73 8.41
CA SER A 520 9.21 14.96 9.47
C SER A 520 9.49 15.54 10.85
N THR A 521 8.67 15.16 11.82
CA THR A 521 8.87 15.48 13.25
C THR A 521 10.19 14.96 13.82
N GLU A 522 10.82 13.99 13.16
CA GLU A 522 12.13 13.43 13.55
C GLU A 522 13.32 14.06 12.81
N GLY A 523 13.07 15.10 12.00
CA GLY A 523 14.13 15.79 11.27
C GLY A 523 14.58 15.11 9.99
N LEU A 524 13.75 14.26 9.38
CA LEU A 524 13.98 13.69 8.05
C LEU A 524 13.33 14.57 6.98
N ALA A 525 13.98 14.67 5.82
CA ALA A 525 13.48 15.33 4.63
C ALA A 525 13.11 14.33 3.54
N TYR A 526 11.99 14.55 2.87
CA TYR A 526 11.53 13.82 1.69
C TYR A 526 11.24 14.80 0.56
N LYS A 527 11.37 14.38 -0.69
CA LYS A 527 11.14 15.22 -1.87
C LYS A 527 10.12 14.55 -2.80
N VAL A 528 9.07 15.28 -3.14
CA VAL A 528 8.01 14.81 -4.03
C VAL A 528 7.59 15.93 -4.97
N LYS A 529 7.40 15.65 -6.26
CA LYS A 529 6.82 16.60 -7.22
C LYS A 529 5.34 16.85 -6.89
N ALA A 530 4.88 18.08 -6.96
CA ALA A 530 3.51 18.45 -6.60
C ALA A 530 2.44 17.67 -7.39
N TRP A 531 2.68 17.38 -8.68
CA TRP A 531 1.78 16.59 -9.51
C TRP A 531 1.61 15.14 -9.06
N LYS A 532 2.57 14.57 -8.30
CA LYS A 532 2.46 13.23 -7.71
C LYS A 532 1.54 13.17 -6.49
N ILE A 533 1.23 14.32 -5.92
CA ILE A 533 0.28 14.42 -4.81
C ILE A 533 -1.12 14.20 -5.36
N PRO A 534 -1.94 13.33 -4.75
CA PRO A 534 -3.27 13.02 -5.25
C PRO A 534 -4.15 14.25 -5.38
N GLU A 535 -4.82 14.36 -6.52
CA GLU A 535 -5.84 15.37 -6.72
C GLU A 535 -7.09 15.03 -5.90
N GLY A 536 -7.69 16.06 -5.31
CA GLY A 536 -8.88 15.90 -4.51
C GLY A 536 -9.83 17.06 -4.72
N SER A 537 -11.14 16.77 -4.81
CA SER A 537 -12.17 17.81 -4.81
C SER A 537 -12.11 18.63 -3.52
N SER A 538 -12.76 19.81 -3.51
CA SER A 538 -12.81 20.68 -2.33
C SER A 538 -13.33 19.96 -1.07
N THR A 539 -14.21 18.98 -1.25
CA THR A 539 -14.84 18.22 -0.14
C THR A 539 -14.18 16.88 0.18
N SER A 540 -13.22 16.41 -0.63
CA SER A 540 -12.56 15.12 -0.40
C SER A 540 -11.58 15.19 0.79
N LYS A 541 -11.42 14.08 1.51
CA LYS A 541 -10.47 13.94 2.62
C LYS A 541 -9.00 13.93 2.16
N GLY A 542 -8.75 13.53 0.91
CA GLY A 542 -7.39 13.27 0.41
C GLY A 542 -6.93 11.84 0.69
N LYS A 543 -5.64 11.57 0.50
CA LYS A 543 -5.00 10.28 0.75
C LYS A 543 -4.00 10.38 1.89
N SER A 544 -3.75 9.27 2.58
CA SER A 544 -2.78 9.21 3.66
C SER A 544 -1.37 9.52 3.15
N LEU A 545 -0.61 10.32 3.91
CA LEU A 545 0.81 10.61 3.66
C LEU A 545 1.67 9.35 3.60
N PHE A 546 1.29 8.29 4.33
CA PHE A 546 1.96 6.99 4.26
C PHE A 546 1.89 6.34 2.87
N ASN A 547 0.93 6.73 2.03
CA ASN A 547 0.83 6.26 0.65
C ASN A 547 1.78 7.00 -0.32
N ILE A 548 2.34 8.13 0.11
CA ILE A 548 3.17 9.00 -0.73
C ILE A 548 4.61 9.02 -0.22
N LEU A 549 4.78 9.01 1.10
CA LEU A 549 6.06 9.08 1.78
C LEU A 549 6.30 7.82 2.61
N PRO A 550 7.53 7.28 2.65
CA PRO A 550 7.88 6.11 3.46
C PRO A 550 8.04 6.47 4.94
N LEU A 551 6.98 7.01 5.54
CA LEU A 551 6.94 7.39 6.94
C LEU A 551 6.79 6.15 7.84
N LYS A 552 7.43 6.16 8.99
CA LYS A 552 7.18 5.18 10.05
C LYS A 552 5.89 5.54 10.80
N SER A 553 5.27 4.57 11.45
CA SER A 553 3.96 4.72 12.12
C SER A 553 3.85 5.86 13.14
N HIS A 554 4.99 6.29 13.71
CA HIS A 554 5.06 7.36 14.71
C HIS A 554 5.53 8.71 14.14
N GLN A 555 5.84 8.77 12.83
CA GLN A 555 6.30 9.99 12.16
C GLN A 555 5.13 10.79 11.59
N ALA A 556 5.18 12.09 11.76
CA ALA A 556 4.28 13.05 11.12
C ALA A 556 5.10 14.10 10.35
N ILE A 557 4.46 14.81 9.43
CA ILE A 557 5.08 15.93 8.74
C ILE A 557 4.89 17.21 9.56
N SER A 558 6.00 17.84 9.90
CA SER A 558 6.02 19.06 10.70
C SER A 558 6.11 20.34 9.87
N SER A 559 6.72 20.28 8.69
CA SER A 559 6.85 21.41 7.78
C SER A 559 6.95 20.97 6.32
N ILE A 560 6.48 21.82 5.41
CA ILE A 560 6.61 21.63 3.96
C ILE A 560 7.19 22.90 3.34
N MET A 561 7.97 22.74 2.27
CA MET A 561 8.62 23.86 1.57
C MET A 561 8.72 23.57 0.06
N PRO A 562 8.42 24.51 -0.83
CA PRO A 562 8.68 24.37 -2.25
C PRO A 562 10.18 24.52 -2.55
N MET A 563 10.67 23.77 -3.53
CA MET A 563 11.97 24.01 -4.16
C MET A 563 11.87 25.10 -5.24
N PRO A 564 12.98 25.77 -5.60
CA PRO A 564 13.01 26.65 -6.77
C PRO A 564 12.56 25.90 -8.03
N GLU A 565 11.94 26.58 -8.98
CA GLU A 565 11.52 25.99 -10.27
C GLU A 565 12.71 25.42 -11.04
N ASP A 566 13.79 26.19 -11.10
CA ASP A 566 15.07 25.70 -11.64
C ASP A 566 15.92 25.13 -10.49
N GLU A 567 15.95 23.82 -10.37
CA GLU A 567 16.71 23.13 -9.34
C GLU A 567 18.24 23.26 -9.52
N THR A 568 18.72 23.68 -10.68
CA THR A 568 20.16 23.93 -10.93
C THR A 568 20.66 25.15 -10.17
N GLU A 569 19.77 26.10 -9.88
CA GLU A 569 20.06 27.27 -9.05
C GLU A 569 20.17 26.98 -7.56
N SER A 570 19.88 25.76 -7.10
CA SER A 570 19.92 25.38 -5.69
C SER A 570 21.26 25.69 -5.01
N LYS A 571 22.36 25.71 -5.79
CA LYS A 571 23.71 26.06 -5.31
C LYS A 571 23.85 27.52 -4.87
N ASN A 572 22.99 28.40 -5.39
CA ASN A 572 23.00 29.83 -5.09
C ASN A 572 22.18 30.19 -3.87
N TYR A 573 21.45 29.21 -3.31
CA TYR A 573 20.55 29.42 -2.19
C TYR A 573 20.98 28.61 -0.97
N GLN A 574 20.53 29.10 0.17
CA GLN A 574 20.68 28.43 1.45
C GLN A 574 19.31 28.07 1.99
N ILE A 575 19.25 27.04 2.80
CA ILE A 575 18.04 26.62 3.48
C ILE A 575 18.21 26.86 4.99
N ILE A 576 17.24 27.52 5.59
CA ILE A 576 17.20 27.79 7.02
C ILE A 576 16.06 27.01 7.68
N PHE A 577 16.36 26.41 8.79
CA PHE A 577 15.44 25.68 9.65
C PHE A 577 15.22 26.42 10.96
N ALA A 578 13.99 26.43 11.46
CA ALA A 578 13.66 26.87 12.81
C ALA A 578 12.89 25.78 13.54
N THR A 579 13.22 25.56 14.80
CA THR A 579 12.53 24.57 15.66
C THR A 579 11.62 25.26 16.66
N ALA A 580 10.62 24.53 17.17
CA ALA A 580 9.67 25.04 18.15
C ALA A 580 10.36 25.58 19.42
N LEU A 581 11.45 24.97 19.85
CA LEU A 581 12.22 25.37 21.05
C LEU A 581 13.25 26.50 20.81
N GLY A 582 13.18 27.18 19.67
CA GLY A 582 13.96 28.41 19.45
C GLY A 582 15.32 28.18 18.80
N LYS A 583 15.64 27.00 18.27
CA LYS A 583 16.89 26.77 17.54
C LYS A 583 16.74 27.08 16.06
N VAL A 584 17.83 27.53 15.45
CA VAL A 584 17.94 27.79 14.02
C VAL A 584 19.19 27.13 13.44
N ARG A 585 19.11 26.79 12.16
CA ARG A 585 20.20 26.17 11.42
C ARG A 585 20.14 26.58 9.95
N LYS A 586 21.30 26.76 9.34
CA LYS A 586 21.44 27.12 7.93
C LYS A 586 22.35 26.14 7.19
N ASN A 587 21.91 25.58 6.07
CA ASN A 587 22.66 24.71 5.18
C ASN A 587 22.62 25.23 3.75
N SER A 588 23.44 24.65 2.87
CA SER A 588 23.25 24.82 1.43
C SER A 588 21.96 24.14 0.99
N LEU A 589 21.18 24.79 0.11
CA LEU A 589 19.97 24.17 -0.46
C LEU A 589 20.33 22.97 -1.35
N ASP A 590 21.51 22.98 -1.97
CA ASP A 590 22.01 21.88 -2.80
C ASP A 590 22.14 20.57 -2.01
N ASP A 591 22.31 20.62 -0.69
CA ASP A 591 22.27 19.43 0.17
C ASP A 591 20.95 18.66 0.06
N PHE A 592 19.89 19.29 -0.44
CA PHE A 592 18.52 18.73 -0.57
C PHE A 592 18.06 18.57 -2.02
N SER A 593 18.93 18.82 -2.99
CA SER A 593 18.63 18.63 -4.43
C SER A 593 18.38 17.17 -4.77
N SER A 594 19.12 16.26 -4.13
CA SER A 594 18.98 14.81 -4.27
C SER A 594 18.65 14.16 -2.93
N ILE A 595 17.44 13.61 -2.83
CA ILE A 595 16.93 12.88 -1.66
C ILE A 595 16.51 11.48 -2.09
N ASN A 596 17.06 10.46 -1.45
CA ASN A 596 16.67 9.07 -1.69
C ASN A 596 15.22 8.82 -1.25
N ALA A 597 14.59 7.79 -1.79
CA ALA A 597 13.22 7.42 -1.44
C ALA A 597 13.02 7.14 0.06
N SER A 598 14.07 6.68 0.77
CA SER A 598 14.05 6.45 2.23
C SER A 598 14.12 7.73 3.07
N GLY A 599 14.21 8.90 2.44
CA GLY A 599 14.42 10.17 3.11
C GLY A 599 15.89 10.48 3.39
N LYS A 600 16.15 11.69 3.88
CA LYS A 600 17.48 12.22 4.18
C LYS A 600 17.45 12.99 5.50
N ILE A 601 18.42 12.83 6.38
CA ILE A 601 18.48 13.61 7.61
C ILE A 601 18.64 15.09 7.28
N ALA A 602 17.72 15.94 7.75
CA ALA A 602 17.77 17.38 7.61
C ALA A 602 18.49 18.03 8.78
N MET A 603 18.08 17.70 10.01
CA MET A 603 18.77 18.11 11.22
C MET A 603 18.48 17.18 12.38
N LYS A 604 19.38 17.12 13.36
CA LYS A 604 19.13 16.41 14.62
C LYS A 604 18.34 17.31 15.55
N LEU A 605 17.29 16.79 16.14
CA LEU A 605 16.42 17.50 17.07
C LEU A 605 16.70 17.14 18.53
N ASP A 606 16.34 18.01 19.46
CA ASP A 606 16.28 17.67 20.88
C ASP A 606 15.00 16.89 21.20
N ASN A 607 14.96 16.27 22.38
CA ASN A 607 13.74 15.59 22.84
C ASN A 607 12.58 16.61 22.92
N ASN A 608 11.42 16.24 22.38
CA ASN A 608 10.22 17.07 22.31
C ASN A 608 10.33 18.36 21.46
N ASP A 609 11.39 18.51 20.64
CA ASP A 609 11.50 19.58 19.67
C ASP A 609 11.04 19.11 18.28
N LYS A 610 10.57 20.03 17.46
CA LYS A 610 10.14 19.77 16.07
C LYS A 610 10.51 20.94 15.16
N ILE A 611 10.71 20.65 13.88
CA ILE A 611 10.89 21.68 12.87
C ILE A 611 9.52 22.39 12.66
N VAL A 612 9.46 23.70 12.81
CA VAL A 612 8.24 24.49 12.62
C VAL A 612 8.29 25.39 11.39
N GLY A 613 9.47 25.66 10.87
CA GLY A 613 9.63 26.47 9.66
C GLY A 613 10.89 26.10 8.90
N VAL A 614 10.75 26.07 7.59
CA VAL A 614 11.87 25.89 6.65
C VAL A 614 11.69 26.88 5.51
N LYS A 615 12.73 27.65 5.21
CA LYS A 615 12.72 28.68 4.15
C LYS A 615 14.04 28.69 3.39
N ILE A 616 13.95 29.08 2.13
CA ILE A 616 15.12 29.41 1.31
C ILE A 616 15.55 30.83 1.69
N CYS A 617 16.85 31.06 1.78
CA CYS A 617 17.41 32.39 2.05
C CYS A 617 18.72 32.60 1.30
N LYS A 618 19.11 33.88 1.22
CA LYS A 618 20.41 34.39 0.80
C LYS A 618 21.08 35.11 1.96
N ASP A 619 22.39 35.28 1.91
CA ASP A 619 23.15 35.92 2.99
C ASP A 619 22.83 37.42 3.16
N ASP A 620 22.33 38.07 2.11
CA ASP A 620 21.92 39.48 2.09
C ASP A 620 20.50 39.71 2.60
N GLN A 621 19.83 38.68 3.10
CA GLN A 621 18.47 38.75 3.62
C GLN A 621 18.45 38.73 5.16
N ASP A 622 17.31 39.12 5.73
CA ASP A 622 17.04 39.06 7.16
C ASP A 622 16.08 37.92 7.50
N VAL A 623 16.29 37.32 8.65
CA VAL A 623 15.44 36.29 9.22
C VAL A 623 14.56 36.89 10.31
N ILE A 624 13.27 36.59 10.30
CA ILE A 624 12.31 36.89 11.36
C ILE A 624 11.78 35.60 11.95
N LEU A 625 11.90 35.46 13.26
CA LEU A 625 11.25 34.39 14.03
C LEU A 625 10.11 35.02 14.81
N SER A 626 8.92 34.43 14.73
CA SER A 626 7.75 34.88 15.48
C SER A 626 7.30 33.76 16.44
N THR A 627 6.91 34.16 17.67
CA THR A 627 6.51 33.22 18.69
C THR A 627 5.01 33.16 18.87
N LYS A 628 4.53 32.08 19.49
CA LYS A 628 3.13 31.84 19.82
C LYS A 628 2.52 32.95 20.64
N PHE A 629 3.30 33.55 21.57
CA PHE A 629 2.85 34.63 22.42
C PHE A 629 3.09 36.04 21.82
N GLY A 630 3.36 36.14 20.51
CA GLY A 630 3.38 37.42 19.78
C GLY A 630 4.70 38.16 19.86
N LYS A 631 5.76 37.58 20.36
CA LYS A 631 7.12 38.14 20.25
C LYS A 631 7.75 37.81 18.92
N CYS A 632 8.70 38.62 18.49
CA CYS A 632 9.51 38.36 17.31
C CYS A 632 10.93 38.87 17.45
N ILE A 633 11.85 38.27 16.71
CA ILE A 633 13.24 38.70 16.59
C ILE A 633 13.63 38.76 15.12
N ARG A 634 14.30 39.84 14.70
CA ARG A 634 14.85 40.00 13.36
C ARG A 634 16.38 40.09 13.43
N PHE A 635 17.06 39.30 12.61
CA PHE A 635 18.53 39.30 12.50
C PHE A 635 18.97 38.94 11.08
N GLU A 636 20.18 39.36 10.70
CA GLU A 636 20.74 39.12 9.37
C GLU A 636 21.05 37.61 9.15
N ALA A 637 20.68 37.04 8.00
CA ALA A 637 20.94 35.65 7.66
C ALA A 637 22.44 35.31 7.62
N LYS A 638 23.28 36.27 7.25
CA LYS A 638 24.76 36.10 7.26
C LYS A 638 25.36 35.83 8.62
N LYS A 639 24.65 36.22 9.73
CA LYS A 639 25.09 35.89 11.10
C LYS A 639 24.90 34.46 11.51
N LEU A 640 24.23 33.66 10.66
CA LEU A 640 24.14 32.23 10.81
C LEU A 640 25.24 31.58 9.96
N ARG A 641 26.08 30.76 10.59
CA ARG A 641 27.03 29.94 9.84
C ARG A 641 26.31 28.90 9.00
N VAL A 642 26.84 28.59 7.84
CA VAL A 642 26.41 27.47 7.01
C VAL A 642 27.01 26.19 7.59
N PHE A 643 26.17 25.23 7.94
CA PHE A 643 26.61 23.93 8.45
C PHE A 643 26.93 23.01 7.27
N LYS A 644 28.13 22.41 7.26
CA LYS A 644 28.53 21.45 6.25
C LYS A 644 27.86 20.07 6.44
N GLY A 645 27.59 19.68 7.69
CA GLY A 645 26.93 18.42 8.02
C GLY A 645 25.46 18.61 8.36
N ARG A 646 24.65 17.55 8.32
CA ARG A 646 23.20 17.57 8.57
C ARG A 646 22.79 17.03 9.94
N SER A 647 23.73 16.45 10.68
CA SER A 647 23.48 15.75 11.95
C SER A 647 23.58 16.61 13.21
N SER A 648 23.77 17.93 13.13
CA SER A 648 23.83 18.82 14.30
C SER A 648 22.48 19.43 14.66
N LYS A 649 22.32 19.88 15.92
CA LYS A 649 21.07 20.42 16.49
C LYS A 649 20.80 21.88 16.19
N GLY A 650 21.66 22.60 15.48
CA GLY A 650 21.55 24.06 15.26
C GLY A 650 22.01 24.91 16.45
N ILE A 651 21.72 26.20 16.42
CA ILE A 651 22.14 27.21 17.40
C ILE A 651 20.91 28.01 17.86
N LYS A 652 21.03 28.69 19.02
CA LYS A 652 19.96 29.52 19.59
C LYS A 652 19.60 30.67 18.66
N GLY A 653 18.34 30.74 18.19
CA GLY A 653 17.79 31.81 17.37
C GLY A 653 17.12 32.91 18.18
N ILE A 654 16.31 32.53 19.17
CA ILE A 654 15.59 33.43 20.08
C ILE A 654 15.59 32.83 21.49
N GLU A 655 15.51 33.65 22.52
CA GLU A 655 15.25 33.26 23.88
C GLU A 655 13.74 33.29 24.15
N LEU A 656 13.17 32.11 24.39
CA LEU A 656 11.74 31.93 24.60
C LEU A 656 11.35 32.13 26.07
N ALA A 657 10.18 32.69 26.30
CA ALA A 657 9.54 32.67 27.59
C ALA A 657 9.07 31.25 27.95
N PRO A 658 8.82 30.92 29.23
CA PRO A 658 8.24 29.64 29.62
C PRO A 658 6.95 29.36 28.84
N ASN A 659 6.83 28.13 28.29
CA ASN A 659 5.70 27.66 27.47
C ASN A 659 5.46 28.41 26.14
N ASP A 660 6.37 29.32 25.75
CA ASP A 660 6.35 29.94 24.42
C ASP A 660 7.08 29.05 23.40
N GLN A 661 6.70 29.15 22.14
CA GLN A 661 7.27 28.38 21.05
C GLN A 661 7.37 29.25 19.80
N ILE A 662 8.35 28.98 18.92
CA ILE A 662 8.34 29.52 17.57
C ILE A 662 7.17 28.91 16.81
N VAL A 663 6.43 29.74 16.10
CA VAL A 663 5.32 29.34 15.23
C VAL A 663 5.57 29.72 13.77
N SER A 664 6.48 30.65 13.52
CA SER A 664 6.77 31.09 12.15
C SER A 664 8.22 31.49 11.96
N LEU A 665 8.77 31.09 10.81
CA LEU A 665 10.06 31.50 10.27
C LEU A 665 9.79 32.26 8.96
N SER A 666 10.31 33.48 8.84
CA SER A 666 10.22 34.29 7.64
C SER A 666 11.57 34.82 7.21
N VAL A 667 11.71 35.06 5.91
CA VAL A 667 12.90 35.66 5.31
C VAL A 667 12.46 36.94 4.58
N ILE A 668 13.17 38.02 4.78
CA ILE A 668 12.88 39.34 4.19
C ILE A 668 14.13 39.85 3.51
N ASP A 669 13.99 40.42 2.30
CA ASP A 669 15.08 41.11 1.64
C ASP A 669 15.42 42.39 2.39
N THR A 670 16.70 42.65 2.63
CA THR A 670 17.19 43.87 3.21
C THR A 670 17.31 44.95 2.12
N ASP A 671 16.29 45.75 1.95
CA ASP A 671 16.45 46.99 1.19
C ASP A 671 17.35 47.92 2.00
N LYS A 672 18.53 48.22 1.46
CA LYS A 672 19.54 49.13 2.06
C LYS A 672 19.12 50.59 2.16
N LEU A 673 17.85 50.90 1.94
CA LEU A 673 17.30 52.23 2.03
C LEU A 673 17.07 52.62 3.48
N LYS A 674 18.07 53.27 4.11
CA LYS A 674 17.94 53.89 5.43
C LYS A 674 16.90 55.00 5.39
N LYS A 675 15.98 54.99 6.33
CA LYS A 675 15.03 56.04 6.65
C LYS A 675 15.76 57.29 7.21
N ASN A 676 16.67 57.89 6.50
CA ASN A 676 17.34 59.13 6.96
C ASN A 676 17.42 60.14 5.80
N GLY A 677 16.60 61.19 5.89
CA GLY A 677 16.65 62.39 5.04
C GLY A 677 15.32 62.81 4.45
N LYS A 678 15.11 64.11 4.30
CA LYS A 678 13.99 64.67 3.53
C LYS A 678 14.10 64.19 2.09
N LYS A 679 13.12 63.39 1.63
CA LYS A 679 13.11 62.77 0.30
C LYS A 679 12.17 63.50 -0.64
N SER A 680 12.50 63.54 -1.92
CA SER A 680 11.67 64.03 -3.01
C SER A 680 10.37 63.24 -3.19
N LYS A 681 9.33 63.77 -3.83
CA LYS A 681 8.05 63.07 -4.05
C LYS A 681 8.21 61.79 -4.85
N ASP A 682 9.15 61.71 -5.78
CA ASP A 682 9.38 60.57 -6.64
C ASP A 682 10.07 59.42 -5.89
N GLU A 683 11.02 59.69 -5.01
CA GLU A 683 11.65 58.71 -4.13
C GLU A 683 10.66 58.15 -3.09
N LYS A 684 9.63 58.93 -2.69
CA LYS A 684 8.57 58.44 -1.81
C LYS A 684 7.63 57.46 -2.53
N SER A 685 7.34 57.67 -3.81
CA SER A 685 6.48 56.73 -4.61
C SER A 685 7.19 55.41 -4.89
N GLU A 686 8.49 55.39 -5.18
CA GLU A 686 9.30 54.20 -5.36
C GLU A 686 9.48 53.40 -4.04
N LEU A 687 9.60 54.09 -2.90
CA LEU A 687 9.66 53.48 -1.58
C LEU A 687 8.33 52.82 -1.19
N ASN A 688 7.21 53.46 -1.49
CA ASN A 688 5.89 52.87 -1.21
C ASN A 688 5.61 51.65 -2.08
N ALA A 689 6.14 51.60 -3.29
CA ALA A 689 6.02 50.44 -4.18
C ALA A 689 6.87 49.22 -3.72
N LYS A 690 7.94 49.49 -2.94
CA LYS A 690 8.86 48.43 -2.42
C LYS A 690 8.64 48.09 -0.94
N GLU A 691 7.69 48.75 -0.26
CA GLU A 691 7.43 48.50 1.16
C GLU A 691 6.82 47.08 1.37
N LYS A 692 7.50 46.29 2.18
CA LYS A 692 7.02 44.99 2.64
C LYS A 692 6.34 45.11 3.98
N PHE A 693 5.31 44.33 4.19
CA PHE A 693 4.63 44.26 5.45
C PHE A 693 4.82 42.85 6.05
N VAL A 694 4.96 42.77 7.35
CA VAL A 694 4.85 41.54 8.10
C VAL A 694 3.40 41.37 8.50
N LEU A 695 2.73 40.41 7.90
CA LEU A 695 1.36 40.05 8.24
C LEU A 695 1.39 39.04 9.38
N SER A 696 0.71 39.33 10.46
CA SER A 696 0.56 38.42 11.60
C SER A 696 -0.91 38.04 11.75
N ILE A 697 -1.19 36.74 11.88
CA ILE A 697 -2.54 36.18 12.03
C ILE A 697 -2.59 35.28 13.26
N SER A 698 -3.66 35.41 14.03
CA SER A 698 -3.91 34.66 15.27
C SER A 698 -5.00 33.59 15.12
N GLU A 699 -5.01 32.66 16.04
CA GLU A 699 -5.92 31.50 16.03
C GLU A 699 -7.42 31.88 16.05
N ASN A 700 -7.77 33.04 16.64
CA ASN A 700 -9.15 33.51 16.67
C ASN A 700 -9.56 34.37 15.47
N GLY A 701 -8.75 34.37 14.40
CA GLY A 701 -9.07 35.01 13.12
C GLY A 701 -8.82 36.52 13.09
N PHE A 702 -8.03 37.02 14.01
CA PHE A 702 -7.56 38.44 14.02
C PHE A 702 -6.17 38.50 13.38
N GLY A 703 -5.85 39.66 12.84
CA GLY A 703 -4.53 39.90 12.29
C GLY A 703 -4.34 41.33 11.84
N LYS A 704 -3.13 41.65 11.44
CA LYS A 704 -2.70 42.94 10.97
C LYS A 704 -1.48 42.83 10.07
N LYS A 705 -1.26 43.84 9.24
CA LYS A 705 0.02 43.99 8.55
C LYS A 705 0.76 45.19 9.18
N THR A 706 2.07 44.98 9.43
CA THR A 706 2.96 46.02 10.04
C THR A 706 4.14 46.21 9.12
N SER A 707 4.55 47.44 8.86
CA SER A 707 5.73 47.78 8.04
C SER A 707 6.96 47.00 8.54
N HIS A 708 7.72 46.39 7.64
CA HIS A 708 8.94 45.70 8.01
C HIS A 708 10.01 46.60 8.62
N PHE A 709 9.95 47.93 8.38
CA PHE A 709 10.82 48.89 9.00
C PHE A 709 10.60 49.06 10.49
N ASP A 710 9.43 48.69 11.01
CA ASP A 710 9.13 48.76 12.44
C ASP A 710 9.82 47.65 13.24
N TYR A 711 10.40 46.66 12.57
CA TYR A 711 11.11 45.55 13.18
C TYR A 711 12.62 45.81 13.12
N ARG A 712 13.21 46.25 14.25
CA ARG A 712 14.66 46.49 14.33
C ARG A 712 15.48 45.24 14.11
N VAL A 713 16.55 45.33 13.40
CA VAL A 713 17.55 44.26 13.25
C VAL A 713 18.39 44.14 14.52
N THR A 714 18.51 42.98 15.07
CA THR A 714 19.24 42.70 16.31
C THR A 714 20.21 41.50 16.13
N ASN A 715 20.91 41.14 17.17
CA ASN A 715 21.65 39.88 17.19
C ASN A 715 20.67 38.72 17.49
N ARG A 716 20.94 37.50 16.93
CA ARG A 716 20.20 36.29 17.27
C ARG A 716 20.33 35.92 18.74
N GLY A 717 19.40 35.13 19.28
CA GLY A 717 19.46 34.60 20.63
C GLY A 717 18.96 35.54 21.74
N GLY A 718 18.51 36.74 21.40
CA GLY A 718 17.87 37.66 22.34
C GLY A 718 16.40 37.33 22.61
N LYS A 719 15.77 38.07 23.56
CA LYS A 719 14.35 37.89 23.99
C LYS A 719 13.33 38.41 22.95
N GLY A 720 13.79 39.05 21.88
CA GLY A 720 12.93 39.63 20.87
C GLY A 720 12.15 40.88 21.32
N ILE A 721 11.25 41.33 20.44
CA ILE A 721 10.36 42.50 20.64
C ILE A 721 8.90 42.05 20.46
N ILE A 722 7.94 42.86 20.89
CA ILE A 722 6.54 42.60 20.62
C ILE A 722 6.27 42.81 19.13
N GLY A 723 5.78 41.83 18.42
CA GLY A 723 5.31 41.86 17.05
C GLY A 723 3.81 42.13 16.95
N ILE A 724 3.04 41.51 17.83
CA ILE A 724 1.60 41.70 18.00
C ILE A 724 1.26 41.46 19.47
N VAL A 725 0.33 42.25 20.00
CA VAL A 725 -0.13 42.09 21.38
C VAL A 725 -1.06 40.88 21.45
N ASN A 726 -0.67 39.87 22.22
CA ASN A 726 -1.49 38.68 22.47
C ASN A 726 -2.52 39.01 23.61
N SER A 727 -3.74 38.56 23.43
CA SER A 727 -4.83 38.74 24.40
C SER A 727 -5.86 37.61 24.26
N PRO A 728 -6.76 37.37 25.24
CA PRO A 728 -7.84 36.40 25.09
C PRO A 728 -8.73 36.62 23.87
N ARG A 729 -8.83 37.85 23.39
CA ARG A 729 -9.63 38.24 22.23
C ARG A 729 -9.06 37.64 20.92
N ASN A 730 -7.77 37.79 20.66
CA ASN A 730 -7.14 37.36 19.43
C ASN A 730 -6.50 35.99 19.53
N GLY A 731 -6.19 35.52 20.72
CA GLY A 731 -5.57 34.19 20.93
C GLY A 731 -4.10 34.13 20.53
N ASN A 732 -3.56 32.94 20.42
CA ASN A 732 -2.17 32.71 20.06
C ASN A 732 -1.92 33.00 18.59
N ILE A 733 -0.67 33.37 18.28
CA ILE A 733 -0.26 33.59 16.89
C ILE A 733 -0.07 32.24 16.21
N THR A 734 -0.61 32.14 14.98
CA THR A 734 -0.50 30.94 14.13
C THR A 734 0.44 31.14 12.96
N SER A 735 0.45 32.33 12.36
CA SER A 735 1.27 32.60 11.18
C SER A 735 1.76 34.05 11.18
N SER A 736 3.00 34.24 10.72
CA SER A 736 3.58 35.56 10.52
C SER A 736 4.57 35.52 9.34
N PHE A 737 4.31 36.25 8.28
CA PHE A 737 5.10 36.19 7.05
C PHE A 737 5.06 37.53 6.29
N PRO A 738 6.08 37.80 5.42
CA PRO A 738 6.15 39.03 4.64
C PRO A 738 5.17 39.00 3.47
N VAL A 739 4.54 40.15 3.23
CA VAL A 739 3.59 40.38 2.13
C VAL A 739 3.78 41.79 1.52
N TYR A 740 3.37 41.91 0.26
CA TYR A 740 3.19 43.22 -0.42
C TYR A 740 1.72 43.61 -0.41
N GLU A 741 1.44 44.87 -0.69
CA GLU A 741 0.06 45.41 -0.75
C GLU A 741 -0.81 44.71 -1.80
N GLY A 742 -0.20 44.33 -2.93
CA GLY A 742 -0.88 43.65 -4.03
C GLY A 742 -1.12 42.16 -3.83
N ASP A 743 -0.49 41.55 -2.79
CA ASP A 743 -0.56 40.09 -2.57
C ASP A 743 -1.94 39.63 -2.12
N GLU A 744 -2.18 38.35 -2.30
CA GLU A 744 -3.31 37.64 -1.76
C GLU A 744 -2.85 36.55 -0.78
N ILE A 745 -3.68 36.25 0.19
CA ILE A 745 -3.43 35.23 1.19
C ILE A 745 -4.54 34.17 1.24
N LEU A 746 -4.16 32.99 1.62
CA LEU A 746 -5.05 31.89 1.91
C LEU A 746 -5.02 31.58 3.40
N ILE A 747 -6.17 31.60 4.06
CA ILE A 747 -6.32 31.29 5.48
C ILE A 747 -7.10 29.99 5.59
N SER A 748 -6.58 29.03 6.38
CA SER A 748 -7.22 27.73 6.61
C SER A 748 -7.56 27.55 8.08
N THR A 749 -8.69 26.89 8.36
CA THR A 749 -9.16 26.61 9.72
C THR A 749 -9.08 25.11 10.06
N ASN A 750 -9.08 24.78 11.36
CA ASN A 750 -9.09 23.40 11.81
C ASN A 750 -10.31 22.60 11.34
N LYS A 751 -11.44 23.25 11.02
CA LYS A 751 -12.62 22.62 10.43
C LYS A 751 -12.58 22.52 8.88
N GLY A 752 -11.41 22.73 8.28
CA GLY A 752 -11.20 22.58 6.83
C GLY A 752 -11.77 23.70 5.98
N ARG A 753 -12.19 24.83 6.58
CA ARG A 753 -12.60 26.00 5.79
C ARG A 753 -11.38 26.76 5.30
N VAL A 754 -11.48 27.28 4.07
CA VAL A 754 -10.46 28.05 3.42
C VAL A 754 -11.05 29.37 2.93
N ILE A 755 -10.33 30.48 3.16
CA ILE A 755 -10.70 31.81 2.63
C ILE A 755 -9.49 32.45 1.93
N ARG A 756 -9.74 33.05 0.80
CA ARG A 756 -8.76 33.87 0.03
C ARG A 756 -9.07 35.34 0.24
N VAL A 757 -8.10 36.10 0.71
CA VAL A 757 -8.25 37.54 1.08
C VAL A 757 -7.13 38.33 0.45
N ALA A 758 -7.45 39.50 -0.10
CA ALA A 758 -6.46 40.44 -0.60
C ALA A 758 -5.79 41.19 0.56
N VAL A 759 -4.47 41.30 0.56
CA VAL A 759 -3.68 41.94 1.61
C VAL A 759 -4.04 43.44 1.77
N LYS A 760 -4.42 44.11 0.67
CA LYS A 760 -4.89 45.51 0.69
C LYS A 760 -6.11 45.74 1.59
N GLU A 761 -6.92 44.74 1.82
CA GLU A 761 -8.11 44.82 2.70
C GLU A 761 -7.76 44.73 4.19
N ILE A 762 -6.54 44.31 4.53
CA ILE A 762 -6.07 44.15 5.90
C ILE A 762 -5.46 45.48 6.37
N ARG A 763 -5.89 45.93 7.55
CA ARG A 763 -5.43 47.21 8.10
C ARG A 763 -3.93 47.14 8.43
N SER A 764 -3.18 48.18 8.01
CA SER A 764 -1.83 48.44 8.48
C SER A 764 -1.89 49.04 9.90
N ALA A 765 -1.10 48.50 10.82
CA ALA A 765 -1.06 48.91 12.21
C ALA A 765 0.33 48.68 12.81
N GLY A 766 0.70 49.48 13.82
CA GLY A 766 1.97 49.36 14.52
C GLY A 766 2.07 48.03 15.29
N ARG A 767 3.30 47.65 15.71
CA ARG A 767 3.61 46.41 16.41
C ARG A 767 2.76 46.18 17.69
N ASN A 768 2.56 47.22 18.50
CA ASN A 768 1.89 47.14 19.78
C ASN A 768 0.36 47.21 19.67
N THR A 769 -0.23 46.49 18.74
CA THR A 769 -1.69 46.39 18.56
C THR A 769 -2.13 44.94 18.46
N GLN A 770 -3.42 44.66 18.70
CA GLN A 770 -4.02 43.34 18.67
C GLN A 770 -4.51 42.91 17.28
N GLY A 771 -4.49 43.81 16.31
CA GLY A 771 -5.03 43.55 14.99
C GLY A 771 -6.56 43.70 14.85
N VAL A 772 -7.05 43.42 13.65
CA VAL A 772 -8.47 43.46 13.27
C VAL A 772 -8.95 42.06 12.89
N ARG A 773 -10.26 41.86 12.90
CA ARG A 773 -10.84 40.59 12.44
C ARG A 773 -10.66 40.42 10.93
N ILE A 774 -10.02 39.33 10.51
CA ILE A 774 -9.81 39.01 9.10
C ILE A 774 -10.82 37.96 8.64
N ILE A 775 -11.10 36.97 9.50
CA ILE A 775 -12.07 35.87 9.23
C ILE A 775 -13.08 35.76 10.38
N LYS A 776 -14.34 35.48 10.06
CA LYS A 776 -15.37 35.20 11.05
C LYS A 776 -15.40 33.69 11.28
N LEU A 777 -15.01 33.27 12.48
CA LEU A 777 -15.02 31.89 12.94
C LEU A 777 -16.32 31.54 13.64
N SER A 778 -16.72 30.27 13.67
CA SER A 778 -17.93 29.78 14.29
C SER A 778 -17.63 28.73 15.37
N GLY A 779 -18.14 28.95 16.59
CA GLY A 779 -17.93 28.05 17.73
C GLY A 779 -16.45 27.90 18.09
N GLU A 780 -15.99 26.67 18.24
CA GLU A 780 -14.60 26.33 18.59
C GLU A 780 -13.62 26.31 17.38
N GLU A 781 -14.06 26.86 16.26
CA GLU A 781 -13.21 26.93 15.07
C GLU A 781 -12.03 27.88 15.27
N LYS A 782 -10.85 27.47 14.84
CA LYS A 782 -9.60 28.23 14.93
C LYS A 782 -8.87 28.26 13.60
N VAL A 783 -8.17 29.34 13.33
CA VAL A 783 -7.19 29.43 12.25
C VAL A 783 -5.99 28.56 12.61
N VAL A 784 -5.56 27.70 11.68
CA VAL A 784 -4.41 26.80 11.86
C VAL A 784 -3.26 27.16 10.94
N SER A 785 -3.53 27.75 9.79
CA SER A 785 -2.51 28.13 8.80
C SER A 785 -2.95 29.33 7.98
N ALA A 786 -2.00 30.16 7.65
CA ALA A 786 -2.16 31.18 6.62
C ALA A 786 -0.90 31.23 5.77
N ILE A 787 -1.09 31.39 4.47
CA ILE A 787 0.01 31.42 3.47
C ILE A 787 -0.22 32.54 2.47
N LYS A 788 0.88 33.06 1.89
CA LYS A 788 0.86 33.91 0.73
C LYS A 788 0.61 33.07 -0.52
N ILE A 789 -0.17 33.58 -1.46
CA ILE A 789 -0.33 33.05 -2.80
C ILE A 789 0.73 33.73 -3.67
N ASP A 790 1.60 32.92 -4.32
CA ASP A 790 2.68 33.48 -5.16
C ASP A 790 2.15 34.03 -6.49
N ASP A 791 2.49 35.28 -6.83
CA ASP A 791 2.02 35.97 -8.03
C ASP A 791 2.54 35.37 -9.35
N ASN A 792 3.64 34.61 -9.34
CA ASN A 792 4.15 33.90 -10.52
C ASN A 792 3.25 32.77 -10.99
N LEU A 793 2.10 32.57 -10.33
CA LEU A 793 1.15 31.48 -10.55
C LEU A 793 -0.21 31.94 -11.09
N ILE A 794 -0.34 33.25 -11.48
CA ILE A 794 -1.56 33.82 -12.09
C ILE A 794 -1.36 34.00 -13.59
#